data_dd97f834a2c74a8d92d5f81997abd64c
#
_entry.id   dd97f834a2c74a8d92d5f81997abd64c
#
_cell.length_a   1.000
_cell.length_b   1.000
_cell.length_c   1.000
_cell.angle_alpha   90.00
_cell.angle_beta   90.00
_cell.angle_gamma   90.00
#
_symmetry.space_group_name_H-M   'P 1'
#
loop_
_entity.id
_entity.type
_entity.pdbx_description
1 polymer ?
#
loop_
_entity_poly.entity_id
_entity_poly.type
_entity_poly.pdbx_seq_one_letter_code
_entity_poly.pdbx_strand_id
1 'polypeptide(L)'
;MSDWREEILENLLQDDRPLIIALDPDALVLEEGIQQAILNRGYEIVSYNDPFSFRIVYESEYRERLERWRDDPVKLIVRFPHDQRRSVPFDLLRDGSCVTVRINDIFPLFSYPVVRLLEPVYYDALYESAKNYRGERMGDAKTREYILKTVFRIAPDEIRDPTDLVSLLCRIHYERKVVPEELVNHCLEIWTRLGIGKEEIRPLFNRDRFMNYLQSQWVRYINASDTSEIHFDHQEIRLYVESFFLEGSLKPIEVDDPATLPEWATCGIIRDPLADARRHLRNLLSKISESIPGENARYADWKQIARLWAGAIMIRGKLHTSLHRGESEEFDRLHLSIESAFRDWLLAHFKSLPNQPYLPAPVMVHHIPHFIAHELARNGGRIALIVMDGMAIDQWLIIKEALGNEFSYREDSVYAWVPTITSISRRSLFAGETPAFIEHTLGGETDEERLWRRFWSGSSGFERLSVGFSKGHHLINESEVDELLHDAMPSILGLVVNTIDNLMHRTTMGTPELHSDIRLWLEKSVFPDLLAGLLERGYAVYITADHGNVSAEGVGRLSQGLLVEETSARARLYDRAVFMEQAHSKYPEDSFAWEGDYIGTGHSVLITDALKAFSDPGKEVVSHGGVSIEEVIVPFVRVMRVQ
;
A
#
# COMPACT_ATOMS: atom_id res chain seq x y z
N MET A 1 7.39 -8.66 21.48
CA MET A 1 5.99 -8.31 21.23
C MET A 1 5.42 -7.63 22.46
N SER A 2 4.40 -6.79 22.33
CA SER A 2 3.67 -6.32 23.50
C SER A 2 2.78 -7.43 24.02
N ASP A 3 2.63 -7.53 25.35
CA ASP A 3 1.99 -8.68 26.04
C ASP A 3 0.51 -8.88 25.64
N TRP A 4 -0.19 -7.86 25.09
CA TRP A 4 -1.59 -8.00 24.71
C TRP A 4 -1.82 -8.99 23.54
N ARG A 5 -0.86 -9.15 22.65
CA ARG A 5 -0.93 -10.17 21.59
C ARG A 5 -0.79 -11.56 22.16
N GLU A 6 0.08 -11.74 23.16
CA GLU A 6 0.23 -13.02 23.84
C GLU A 6 -1.05 -13.40 24.61
N GLU A 7 -1.73 -12.45 25.25
CA GLU A 7 -3.03 -12.70 25.90
C GLU A 7 -4.08 -13.22 24.91
N ILE A 8 -4.13 -12.65 23.69
CA ILE A 8 -5.01 -13.14 22.63
C ILE A 8 -4.62 -14.54 22.17
N LEU A 9 -3.33 -14.77 21.91
CA LEU A 9 -2.82 -16.04 21.42
C LEU A 9 -3.02 -17.16 22.44
N GLU A 10 -2.79 -16.90 23.72
CA GLU A 10 -3.06 -17.85 24.81
C GLU A 10 -4.54 -18.23 24.88
N ASN A 11 -5.45 -17.25 24.77
CA ASN A 11 -6.88 -17.50 24.74
C ASN A 11 -7.31 -18.27 23.49
N LEU A 12 -6.81 -17.87 22.32
CA LEU A 12 -7.21 -18.45 21.03
C LEU A 12 -6.72 -19.91 20.87
N LEU A 13 -5.49 -20.21 21.33
CA LEU A 13 -4.80 -21.47 21.10
C LEU A 13 -4.77 -22.38 22.36
N GLN A 14 -5.62 -22.10 23.34
CA GLN A 14 -5.64 -22.80 24.63
C GLN A 14 -5.80 -24.32 24.50
N ASP A 15 -6.61 -24.79 23.55
CA ASP A 15 -7.00 -26.21 23.42
C ASP A 15 -6.11 -27.02 22.46
N ASP A 16 -5.14 -26.40 21.75
CA ASP A 16 -4.29 -27.00 20.70
C ASP A 16 -5.06 -27.96 19.77
N ARG A 17 -6.27 -27.55 19.36
CA ARG A 17 -7.12 -28.33 18.44
C ARG A 17 -6.81 -28.02 17.00
N PRO A 18 -6.97 -28.99 16.09
CA PRO A 18 -6.71 -28.77 14.67
C PRO A 18 -7.68 -27.77 14.02
N LEU A 19 -8.90 -27.63 14.56
CA LEU A 19 -9.90 -26.65 14.09
C LEU A 19 -10.31 -25.73 15.24
N ILE A 20 -10.10 -24.42 15.03
CA ILE A 20 -10.51 -23.37 15.94
C ILE A 20 -11.47 -22.41 15.21
N ILE A 21 -12.58 -22.08 15.85
CA ILE A 21 -13.54 -21.09 15.38
C ILE A 21 -13.31 -19.82 16.19
N ALA A 22 -12.78 -18.77 15.54
CA ALA A 22 -12.54 -17.49 16.16
C ALA A 22 -13.70 -16.53 15.86
N LEU A 23 -14.48 -16.18 16.90
CA LEU A 23 -15.47 -15.10 16.82
C LEU A 23 -14.75 -13.78 17.11
N ASP A 24 -14.48 -13.01 16.05
CA ASP A 24 -13.57 -11.87 16.07
C ASP A 24 -14.24 -10.60 15.47
N PRO A 25 -15.15 -9.96 16.25
CA PRO A 25 -15.88 -8.77 15.80
C PRO A 25 -14.99 -7.54 15.61
N ASP A 26 -13.80 -7.54 16.22
CA ASP A 26 -12.87 -6.41 16.25
C ASP A 26 -11.66 -6.61 15.31
N ALA A 27 -11.66 -7.69 14.51
CA ALA A 27 -10.60 -8.04 13.57
C ALA A 27 -9.20 -8.19 14.20
N LEU A 28 -9.12 -8.60 15.46
CA LEU A 28 -7.87 -8.76 16.20
C LEU A 28 -7.03 -9.93 15.68
N VAL A 29 -7.69 -11.00 15.22
CA VAL A 29 -7.01 -12.15 14.57
C VAL A 29 -6.32 -11.75 13.28
N LEU A 30 -6.76 -10.67 12.64
CA LEU A 30 -6.16 -10.12 11.42
C LEU A 30 -5.04 -9.09 11.70
N GLU A 31 -4.73 -8.81 12.96
CA GLU A 31 -3.57 -7.97 13.28
C GLU A 31 -2.27 -8.69 12.86
N GLU A 32 -1.36 -7.97 12.21
CA GLU A 32 -0.19 -8.53 11.52
C GLU A 32 0.68 -9.41 12.42
N GLY A 33 0.98 -8.94 13.65
CA GLY A 33 1.78 -9.70 14.61
C GLY A 33 1.08 -10.96 15.14
N ILE A 34 -0.26 -10.92 15.29
CA ILE A 34 -1.07 -12.08 15.70
C ILE A 34 -1.14 -13.09 14.56
N GLN A 35 -1.41 -12.64 13.33
CA GLN A 35 -1.40 -13.53 12.17
C GLN A 35 -0.07 -14.26 12.01
N GLN A 36 1.04 -13.51 12.07
CA GLN A 36 2.36 -14.11 11.96
C GLN A 36 2.63 -15.14 13.06
N ALA A 37 2.24 -14.84 14.28
CA ALA A 37 2.40 -15.78 15.39
C ALA A 37 1.52 -17.04 15.25
N ILE A 38 0.33 -16.92 14.68
CA ILE A 38 -0.57 -18.03 14.34
C ILE A 38 0.06 -18.92 13.26
N LEU A 39 0.54 -18.32 12.17
CA LEU A 39 1.20 -19.04 11.07
C LEU A 39 2.47 -19.77 11.56
N ASN A 40 3.29 -19.12 12.39
CA ASN A 40 4.50 -19.71 12.97
C ASN A 40 4.19 -20.92 13.89
N ARG A 41 2.95 -21.01 14.43
CA ARG A 41 2.48 -22.18 15.19
C ARG A 41 1.83 -23.25 14.31
N GLY A 42 1.90 -23.08 12.99
CA GLY A 42 1.42 -24.03 11.99
C GLY A 42 -0.09 -24.00 11.73
N TYR A 43 -0.79 -22.94 12.17
CA TYR A 43 -2.19 -22.74 11.84
C TYR A 43 -2.33 -21.91 10.57
N GLU A 44 -3.27 -22.28 9.72
CA GLU A 44 -3.76 -21.48 8.60
C GLU A 44 -5.00 -20.69 9.05
N ILE A 45 -5.27 -19.53 8.40
CA ILE A 45 -6.41 -18.67 8.74
C ILE A 45 -7.31 -18.55 7.52
N VAL A 46 -8.58 -18.87 7.67
CA VAL A 46 -9.60 -18.65 6.63
C VAL A 46 -10.73 -17.81 7.21
N SER A 47 -11.06 -16.70 6.57
CA SER A 47 -12.16 -15.82 6.99
C SER A 47 -13.49 -16.28 6.41
N TYR A 48 -14.51 -16.38 7.26
CA TYR A 48 -15.90 -16.67 6.89
C TYR A 48 -16.61 -15.36 6.51
N ASN A 49 -16.28 -14.79 5.37
CA ASN A 49 -16.88 -13.55 4.88
C ASN A 49 -18.08 -13.82 3.98
N ASP A 50 -17.95 -14.79 3.08
CA ASP A 50 -19.01 -15.32 2.22
C ASP A 50 -19.19 -16.80 2.45
N PRO A 51 -20.41 -17.28 2.79
CA PRO A 51 -20.66 -18.69 3.07
C PRO A 51 -20.34 -19.63 1.91
N PHE A 52 -20.57 -19.19 0.67
CA PHE A 52 -20.35 -20.03 -0.51
C PHE A 52 -18.87 -20.18 -0.83
N SER A 53 -18.15 -19.07 -0.90
CA SER A 53 -16.69 -19.07 -1.16
C SER A 53 -15.95 -19.82 -0.05
N PHE A 54 -16.33 -19.59 1.21
CA PHE A 54 -15.77 -20.34 2.33
C PHE A 54 -15.96 -21.85 2.17
N ARG A 55 -17.19 -22.30 1.83
CA ARG A 55 -17.46 -23.73 1.67
C ARG A 55 -16.66 -24.37 0.57
N ILE A 56 -16.47 -23.70 -0.55
CA ILE A 56 -15.62 -24.23 -1.63
C ILE A 56 -14.22 -24.52 -1.09
N VAL A 57 -13.58 -23.54 -0.48
CA VAL A 57 -12.22 -23.67 0.06
C VAL A 57 -12.16 -24.71 1.17
N TYR A 58 -13.11 -24.67 2.13
CA TYR A 58 -13.12 -25.60 3.26
C TYR A 58 -13.30 -27.06 2.82
N GLU A 59 -14.20 -27.33 1.88
CA GLU A 59 -14.48 -28.69 1.39
C GLU A 59 -13.33 -29.22 0.50
N SER A 60 -12.73 -28.37 -0.35
CA SER A 60 -11.66 -28.81 -1.25
C SER A 60 -10.31 -29.00 -0.54
N GLU A 61 -10.00 -28.17 0.46
CA GLU A 61 -8.64 -28.08 1.01
C GLU A 61 -8.49 -28.59 2.42
N TYR A 62 -9.54 -28.46 3.25
CA TYR A 62 -9.40 -28.65 4.67
C TYR A 62 -10.17 -29.82 5.25
N ARG A 63 -11.41 -30.09 4.81
CA ARG A 63 -12.28 -31.07 5.46
C ARG A 63 -11.65 -32.45 5.55
N GLU A 64 -11.17 -33.00 4.43
CA GLU A 64 -10.57 -34.36 4.41
C GLU A 64 -9.29 -34.41 5.26
N ARG A 65 -8.47 -33.38 5.22
CA ARG A 65 -7.23 -33.28 6.01
C ARG A 65 -7.53 -33.16 7.51
N LEU A 66 -8.53 -32.37 7.89
CA LEU A 66 -8.99 -32.25 9.29
C LEU A 66 -9.56 -33.57 9.81
N GLU A 67 -10.29 -34.35 9.00
CA GLU A 67 -10.77 -35.67 9.36
C GLU A 67 -9.63 -36.68 9.54
N ARG A 68 -8.56 -36.52 8.76
CA ARG A 68 -7.35 -37.36 8.81
C ARG A 68 -6.16 -36.68 9.48
N TRP A 69 -6.39 -35.73 10.35
CA TRP A 69 -5.36 -34.84 10.91
C TRP A 69 -4.14 -35.56 11.52
N ARG A 70 -4.27 -36.85 11.87
CA ARG A 70 -3.16 -37.66 12.41
C ARG A 70 -2.20 -38.14 11.31
N ASP A 71 -2.69 -38.29 10.09
CA ASP A 71 -1.94 -38.80 8.94
C ASP A 71 -1.48 -37.65 8.04
N ASP A 72 -2.31 -36.58 7.93
CA ASP A 72 -2.03 -35.33 7.17
C ASP A 72 -2.34 -34.12 8.10
N PRO A 73 -1.40 -33.73 8.95
CA PRO A 73 -1.66 -32.70 9.97
C PRO A 73 -1.91 -31.32 9.34
N VAL A 74 -3.11 -30.80 9.50
CA VAL A 74 -3.48 -29.43 9.21
C VAL A 74 -4.08 -28.79 10.45
N LYS A 75 -3.72 -27.55 10.72
CA LYS A 75 -4.32 -26.73 11.78
C LYS A 75 -4.99 -25.52 11.14
N LEU A 76 -6.27 -25.30 11.43
CA LEU A 76 -7.07 -24.26 10.79
C LEU A 76 -7.78 -23.39 11.83
N ILE A 77 -7.69 -22.07 11.64
CA ILE A 77 -8.53 -21.09 12.32
C ILE A 77 -9.55 -20.55 11.32
N VAL A 78 -10.83 -20.77 11.59
CA VAL A 78 -11.92 -20.15 10.84
C VAL A 78 -12.37 -18.90 11.57
N ARG A 79 -12.11 -17.74 11.00
CA ARG A 79 -12.45 -16.44 11.57
C ARG A 79 -13.85 -15.99 11.14
N PHE A 80 -14.69 -15.64 12.10
CA PHE A 80 -16.01 -15.01 11.89
C PHE A 80 -15.95 -13.53 12.26
N PRO A 81 -16.40 -12.59 11.39
CA PRO A 81 -16.34 -11.14 11.64
C PRO A 81 -17.43 -10.64 12.62
N HIS A 82 -17.91 -11.50 13.51
CA HIS A 82 -18.96 -11.22 14.49
C HIS A 82 -18.80 -12.13 15.72
N ASP A 83 -19.52 -11.85 16.80
CA ASP A 83 -19.51 -12.63 18.03
C ASP A 83 -20.75 -13.56 18.19
N GLN A 84 -21.54 -13.71 17.14
CA GLN A 84 -22.77 -14.50 17.17
C GLN A 84 -22.51 -15.99 16.94
N ARG A 85 -22.31 -16.75 17.99
CA ARG A 85 -22.10 -18.21 17.92
C ARG A 85 -23.21 -18.96 17.16
N ARG A 86 -24.44 -18.42 17.16
CA ARG A 86 -25.61 -19.07 16.50
C ARG A 86 -25.54 -19.03 14.97
N SER A 87 -24.75 -18.13 14.38
CA SER A 87 -24.56 -18.02 12.94
C SER A 87 -23.44 -18.93 12.42
N VAL A 88 -22.66 -19.55 13.30
CA VAL A 88 -21.63 -20.50 12.91
C VAL A 88 -22.26 -21.82 12.46
N PRO A 89 -21.87 -22.39 11.32
CA PRO A 89 -22.33 -23.68 10.84
C PRO A 89 -22.13 -24.79 11.87
N PHE A 90 -23.14 -25.66 11.99
CA PHE A 90 -23.19 -26.70 13.03
C PHE A 90 -22.02 -27.69 12.95
N ASP A 91 -21.60 -28.07 11.75
CA ASP A 91 -20.49 -28.99 11.54
C ASP A 91 -19.18 -28.42 12.08
N LEU A 92 -18.90 -27.12 11.84
CA LEU A 92 -17.72 -26.47 12.41
C LEU A 92 -17.77 -26.43 13.94
N LEU A 93 -18.94 -26.11 14.53
CA LEU A 93 -19.11 -26.09 16.00
C LEU A 93 -18.97 -27.48 16.63
N ARG A 94 -19.35 -28.54 15.90
CA ARG A 94 -19.23 -29.92 16.38
C ARG A 94 -17.76 -30.36 16.42
N ASP A 95 -16.98 -30.00 15.39
CA ASP A 95 -15.64 -30.55 15.17
C ASP A 95 -14.54 -29.63 15.72
N GLY A 96 -14.83 -28.33 15.93
CA GLY A 96 -13.88 -27.34 16.38
C GLY A 96 -14.07 -26.77 17.78
N SER A 97 -13.08 -26.07 18.29
CA SER A 97 -13.16 -25.23 19.50
C SER A 97 -13.59 -23.83 19.14
N CYS A 98 -14.55 -23.25 19.86
CA CYS A 98 -15.10 -21.93 19.56
C CYS A 98 -14.66 -20.90 20.62
N VAL A 99 -13.87 -19.94 20.22
CA VAL A 99 -13.27 -18.89 21.06
C VAL A 99 -13.77 -17.52 20.60
N THR A 100 -14.04 -16.62 21.55
CA THR A 100 -14.37 -15.22 21.24
C THR A 100 -13.18 -14.34 21.61
N VAL A 101 -12.79 -13.47 20.69
CA VAL A 101 -11.69 -12.52 20.84
C VAL A 101 -12.25 -11.11 20.75
N ARG A 102 -12.10 -10.30 21.79
CA ARG A 102 -12.65 -8.93 21.85
C ARG A 102 -11.63 -7.95 22.37
N ILE A 103 -11.64 -6.75 21.83
CA ILE A 103 -10.81 -5.63 22.27
C ILE A 103 -11.10 -5.23 23.73
N ASN A 104 -12.34 -5.42 24.20
CA ASN A 104 -12.73 -5.12 25.57
C ASN A 104 -12.07 -6.04 26.62
N ASP A 105 -11.65 -7.23 26.20
CA ASP A 105 -10.95 -8.17 27.10
C ASP A 105 -9.52 -7.70 27.36
N ILE A 106 -8.91 -6.99 26.41
CA ILE A 106 -7.58 -6.38 26.50
C ILE A 106 -7.64 -5.04 27.25
N PHE A 107 -8.68 -4.25 26.99
CA PHE A 107 -8.83 -2.89 27.52
C PHE A 107 -10.07 -2.72 28.39
N PRO A 108 -10.25 -3.49 29.48
CA PRO A 108 -11.50 -3.53 30.27
C PRO A 108 -11.81 -2.22 31.03
N LEU A 109 -10.78 -1.39 31.26
CA LEU A 109 -10.93 -0.12 31.99
C LEU A 109 -11.32 1.07 31.08
N PHE A 110 -11.33 0.87 29.77
CA PHE A 110 -11.65 1.91 28.80
C PHE A 110 -13.02 1.70 28.16
N SER A 111 -13.57 2.77 27.59
CA SER A 111 -14.83 2.67 26.85
C SER A 111 -14.63 1.93 25.54
N TYR A 112 -15.30 0.78 25.37
CA TYR A 112 -15.22 -0.05 24.16
C TYR A 112 -15.54 0.73 22.87
N PRO A 113 -16.64 1.52 22.77
CA PRO A 113 -16.92 2.31 21.57
C PRO A 113 -15.79 3.27 21.17
N VAL A 114 -15.04 3.78 22.15
CA VAL A 114 -13.94 4.74 21.89
C VAL A 114 -12.65 4.00 21.49
N VAL A 115 -12.31 2.90 22.18
CA VAL A 115 -11.12 2.11 21.83
C VAL A 115 -11.24 1.52 20.43
N ARG A 116 -12.44 1.09 20.04
CA ARG A 116 -12.71 0.54 18.71
C ARG A 116 -12.51 1.54 17.56
N LEU A 117 -12.45 2.84 17.83
CA LEU A 117 -12.11 3.86 16.83
C LEU A 117 -10.65 3.82 16.41
N LEU A 118 -9.79 3.23 17.23
CA LEU A 118 -8.36 3.16 16.97
C LEU A 118 -8.05 2.05 15.95
N GLU A 119 -7.13 2.35 15.07
CA GLU A 119 -6.48 1.32 14.27
C GLU A 119 -5.56 0.45 15.16
N PRO A 120 -5.37 -0.84 14.83
CA PRO A 120 -4.54 -1.76 15.62
C PRO A 120 -3.11 -1.27 15.87
N VAL A 121 -2.56 -0.44 14.98
CA VAL A 121 -1.24 0.18 15.12
C VAL A 121 -1.10 1.02 16.40
N TYR A 122 -2.20 1.52 16.94
CA TYR A 122 -2.20 2.34 18.17
C TYR A 122 -2.42 1.53 19.44
N TYR A 123 -2.76 0.23 19.36
CA TYR A 123 -3.02 -0.59 20.55
C TYR A 123 -1.77 -0.80 21.40
N ASP A 124 -0.59 -0.87 20.80
CA ASP A 124 0.67 -0.97 21.56
C ASP A 124 0.87 0.23 22.48
N ALA A 125 0.69 1.45 21.96
CA ALA A 125 0.81 2.66 22.75
C ALA A 125 -0.25 2.76 23.84
N LEU A 126 -1.50 2.35 23.54
CA LEU A 126 -2.59 2.31 24.50
C LEU A 126 -2.32 1.28 25.59
N TYR A 127 -1.87 0.09 25.24
CA TYR A 127 -1.59 -1.00 26.18
C TYR A 127 -0.45 -0.63 27.14
N GLU A 128 0.66 -0.09 26.61
CA GLU A 128 1.77 0.37 27.46
C GLU A 128 1.33 1.49 28.41
N SER A 129 0.50 2.42 27.96
CA SER A 129 -0.04 3.46 28.85
C SER A 129 -1.01 2.89 29.89
N ALA A 130 -1.82 1.90 29.50
CA ALA A 130 -2.81 1.25 30.35
C ALA A 130 -2.18 0.46 31.51
N LYS A 131 -0.99 -0.15 31.33
CA LYS A 131 -0.24 -0.86 32.40
C LYS A 131 0.00 0.04 33.63
N ASN A 132 0.15 1.33 33.43
CA ASN A 132 0.41 2.30 34.49
C ASN A 132 -0.87 2.94 35.05
N TYR A 133 -2.02 2.70 34.43
CA TYR A 133 -3.29 3.26 34.89
C TYR A 133 -3.84 2.47 36.08
N ARG A 134 -4.11 3.16 37.19
CA ARG A 134 -4.64 2.58 38.45
C ARG A 134 -5.99 3.14 38.86
N GLY A 135 -6.67 3.84 37.93
CA GLY A 135 -7.95 4.46 38.18
C GLY A 135 -9.14 3.52 37.98
N GLU A 136 -10.32 4.07 38.16
CA GLU A 136 -11.59 3.38 37.87
C GLU A 136 -11.85 3.31 36.36
N ARG A 137 -12.82 2.47 35.97
CA ARG A 137 -13.28 2.35 34.58
C ARG A 137 -13.72 3.70 34.03
N MET A 138 -13.20 4.06 32.87
CA MET A 138 -13.48 5.34 32.20
C MET A 138 -14.73 5.26 31.33
N GLY A 139 -15.54 6.31 31.36
CA GLY A 139 -16.58 6.55 30.34
C GLY A 139 -15.98 7.17 29.08
N ASP A 140 -16.83 7.38 28.06
CA ASP A 140 -16.43 7.83 26.72
C ASP A 140 -15.56 9.09 26.72
N ALA A 141 -15.99 10.14 27.40
CA ALA A 141 -15.28 11.42 27.42
C ALA A 141 -13.86 11.28 28.00
N LYS A 142 -13.74 10.61 29.16
CA LYS A 142 -12.43 10.38 29.80
C LYS A 142 -11.54 9.47 28.99
N THR A 143 -12.11 8.46 28.29
CA THR A 143 -11.35 7.58 27.41
C THR A 143 -10.81 8.35 26.20
N ARG A 144 -11.61 9.27 25.60
CA ARG A 144 -11.15 10.15 24.50
C ARG A 144 -9.97 11.02 24.94
N GLU A 145 -10.10 11.71 26.08
CA GLU A 145 -9.03 12.56 26.63
C GLU A 145 -7.76 11.74 26.91
N TYR A 146 -7.92 10.57 27.50
CA TYR A 146 -6.80 9.68 27.80
C TYR A 146 -6.07 9.24 26.52
N ILE A 147 -6.79 8.78 25.51
CA ILE A 147 -6.23 8.35 24.22
C ILE A 147 -5.56 9.52 23.50
N LEU A 148 -6.20 10.69 23.44
CA LEU A 148 -5.59 11.88 22.85
C LEU A 148 -4.24 12.19 23.50
N LYS A 149 -4.18 12.18 24.83
CA LYS A 149 -2.98 12.53 25.58
C LYS A 149 -1.88 11.47 25.49
N THR A 150 -2.22 10.18 25.62
CA THR A 150 -1.22 9.11 25.76
C THR A 150 -0.81 8.50 24.43
N VAL A 151 -1.74 8.32 23.48
CA VAL A 151 -1.49 7.69 22.18
C VAL A 151 -1.09 8.73 21.13
N PHE A 152 -1.89 9.78 21.00
CA PHE A 152 -1.65 10.83 19.99
C PHE A 152 -0.75 11.96 20.50
N ARG A 153 -0.52 12.04 21.80
CA ARG A 153 0.21 13.14 22.46
C ARG A 153 -0.41 14.50 22.16
N ILE A 154 -1.74 14.54 22.09
CA ILE A 154 -2.53 15.74 21.88
C ILE A 154 -3.12 16.15 23.23
N ALA A 155 -2.75 17.34 23.70
CA ALA A 155 -3.35 18.00 24.86
C ALA A 155 -4.15 19.21 24.35
N PRO A 156 -5.46 19.07 24.07
CA PRO A 156 -6.23 20.14 23.43
C PRO A 156 -6.25 21.45 24.24
N ASP A 157 -6.18 21.34 25.57
CA ASP A 157 -6.18 22.51 26.50
C ASP A 157 -4.85 23.30 26.48
N GLU A 158 -3.76 22.71 25.94
CA GLU A 158 -2.45 23.37 25.88
C GLU A 158 -2.29 24.21 24.61
N ILE A 159 -3.14 24.06 23.61
CA ILE A 159 -3.15 24.83 22.36
C ILE A 159 -3.72 26.23 22.68
N ARG A 160 -2.89 27.24 22.57
CA ARG A 160 -3.24 28.65 22.98
C ARG A 160 -3.35 29.60 21.80
N ASP A 161 -2.61 29.34 20.74
CA ASP A 161 -2.54 30.19 19.56
C ASP A 161 -2.42 29.38 18.24
N PRO A 162 -2.52 30.02 17.09
CA PRO A 162 -2.38 29.36 15.80
C PRO A 162 -1.02 28.68 15.59
N THR A 163 0.06 29.15 16.19
CA THR A 163 1.41 28.57 16.06
C THR A 163 1.49 27.21 16.75
N ASP A 164 0.92 27.11 17.97
CA ASP A 164 0.81 25.82 18.68
C ASP A 164 0.03 24.80 17.85
N LEU A 165 -1.08 25.23 17.22
CA LEU A 165 -1.90 24.38 16.38
C LEU A 165 -1.15 23.90 15.14
N VAL A 166 -0.46 24.79 14.43
CA VAL A 166 0.34 24.42 13.24
C VAL A 166 1.47 23.48 13.64
N SER A 167 2.16 23.73 14.76
CA SER A 167 3.21 22.83 15.28
C SER A 167 2.65 21.44 15.57
N LEU A 168 1.48 21.36 16.22
CA LEU A 168 0.77 20.11 16.46
C LEU A 168 0.44 19.37 15.14
N LEU A 169 -0.15 20.07 14.16
CA LEU A 169 -0.50 19.48 12.86
C LEU A 169 0.74 19.02 12.09
N CYS A 170 1.82 19.80 12.10
CA CYS A 170 3.10 19.40 11.54
C CYS A 170 3.57 18.07 12.14
N ARG A 171 3.52 17.93 13.46
CA ARG A 171 3.92 16.70 14.16
C ARG A 171 3.03 15.51 13.77
N ILE A 172 1.70 15.67 13.82
CA ILE A 172 0.74 14.61 13.44
C ILE A 172 1.02 14.10 12.03
N HIS A 173 1.21 15.01 11.08
CA HIS A 173 1.44 14.65 9.68
C HIS A 173 2.86 14.15 9.42
N TYR A 174 3.85 14.58 10.18
CA TYR A 174 5.21 14.03 10.11
C TYR A 174 5.26 12.58 10.63
N GLU A 175 4.63 12.34 11.79
CA GLU A 175 4.48 10.99 12.35
C GLU A 175 3.46 10.12 11.59
N ARG A 176 2.80 10.66 10.55
CA ARG A 176 1.76 10.00 9.73
C ARG A 176 0.62 9.40 10.55
N LYS A 177 0.32 10.00 11.68
CA LYS A 177 -0.78 9.58 12.54
C LYS A 177 -2.14 9.97 11.95
N VAL A 178 -3.05 9.01 11.92
CA VAL A 178 -4.46 9.23 11.56
C VAL A 178 -5.27 9.33 12.85
N VAL A 179 -5.71 10.54 13.19
CA VAL A 179 -6.54 10.76 14.37
C VAL A 179 -8.00 10.47 13.97
N PRO A 180 -8.70 9.56 14.66
CA PRO A 180 -10.11 9.26 14.39
C PRO A 180 -10.99 10.51 14.44
N GLU A 181 -11.98 10.57 13.54
CA GLU A 181 -12.84 11.77 13.39
C GLU A 181 -13.55 12.17 14.68
N GLU A 182 -13.97 11.22 15.49
CA GLU A 182 -14.62 11.47 16.78
C GLU A 182 -13.66 12.13 17.79
N LEU A 183 -12.36 11.79 17.74
CA LEU A 183 -11.35 12.43 18.57
C LEU A 183 -11.01 13.83 18.05
N VAL A 184 -10.97 14.02 16.73
CA VAL A 184 -10.83 15.35 16.11
C VAL A 184 -12.00 16.24 16.52
N ASN A 185 -13.24 15.75 16.46
CA ASN A 185 -14.42 16.49 16.88
C ASN A 185 -14.33 16.93 18.36
N HIS A 186 -13.82 16.07 19.23
CA HIS A 186 -13.60 16.39 20.62
C HIS A 186 -12.57 17.53 20.80
N CYS A 187 -11.46 17.50 20.06
CA CYS A 187 -10.51 18.62 20.04
C CYS A 187 -11.14 19.92 19.53
N LEU A 188 -11.89 19.85 18.43
CA LEU A 188 -12.55 21.02 17.84
C LEU A 188 -13.59 21.66 18.77
N GLU A 189 -14.29 20.87 19.59
CA GLU A 189 -15.21 21.40 20.63
C GLU A 189 -14.48 22.21 21.70
N ILE A 190 -13.28 21.78 22.09
CA ILE A 190 -12.45 22.48 23.06
C ILE A 190 -11.90 23.78 22.44
N TRP A 191 -11.31 23.69 21.24
CA TRP A 191 -10.71 24.84 20.54
C TRP A 191 -11.73 25.92 20.14
N THR A 192 -12.96 25.52 19.80
CA THR A 192 -14.04 26.49 19.53
C THR A 192 -14.34 27.35 20.74
N ARG A 193 -14.23 26.79 21.95
CA ARG A 193 -14.37 27.57 23.20
C ARG A 193 -13.22 28.56 23.40
N LEU A 194 -12.08 28.30 22.77
CA LEU A 194 -10.90 29.20 22.79
C LEU A 194 -10.92 30.22 21.64
N GLY A 195 -11.99 30.26 20.82
CA GLY A 195 -12.15 31.23 19.75
C GLY A 195 -11.47 30.82 18.41
N ILE A 196 -11.02 29.57 18.29
CA ILE A 196 -10.39 29.06 17.07
C ILE A 196 -11.48 28.46 16.16
N GLY A 197 -11.57 28.94 14.93
CA GLY A 197 -12.62 28.56 13.96
C GLY A 197 -12.66 27.07 13.62
N LYS A 198 -13.80 26.43 13.86
CA LYS A 198 -13.99 24.98 13.73
C LYS A 198 -13.90 24.50 12.27
N GLU A 199 -14.45 25.27 11.34
CA GLU A 199 -14.58 24.89 9.94
C GLU A 199 -13.27 25.00 9.15
N GLU A 200 -12.38 25.87 9.57
CA GLU A 200 -11.08 26.10 8.96
C GLU A 200 -10.05 25.04 9.37
N ILE A 201 -10.18 24.48 10.59
CA ILE A 201 -9.19 23.54 11.15
C ILE A 201 -9.49 22.09 10.79
N ARG A 202 -10.76 21.68 10.78
CA ARG A 202 -11.15 20.28 10.50
C ARG A 202 -10.50 19.74 9.22
N PRO A 203 -10.48 20.47 8.07
CA PRO A 203 -9.82 20.01 6.87
C PRO A 203 -8.32 19.75 7.00
N LEU A 204 -7.66 20.48 7.94
CA LEU A 204 -6.21 20.38 8.12
C LEU A 204 -5.75 19.11 8.83
N PHE A 205 -6.66 18.32 9.42
CA PHE A 205 -6.35 16.95 9.86
C PHE A 205 -6.19 15.97 8.70
N ASN A 206 -6.62 16.33 7.50
CA ASN A 206 -6.28 15.58 6.29
C ASN A 206 -4.90 16.02 5.80
N ARG A 207 -3.98 15.05 5.59
CA ARG A 207 -2.59 15.33 5.22
C ARG A 207 -2.46 16.15 3.94
N ASP A 208 -3.21 15.80 2.90
CA ASP A 208 -3.08 16.45 1.59
C ASP A 208 -3.55 17.91 1.67
N ARG A 209 -4.66 18.16 2.37
CA ARG A 209 -5.16 19.52 2.60
C ARG A 209 -4.18 20.34 3.44
N PHE A 210 -3.59 19.73 4.45
CA PHE A 210 -2.58 20.41 5.27
C PHE A 210 -1.31 20.73 4.48
N MET A 211 -0.81 19.78 3.65
CA MET A 211 0.36 20.03 2.81
C MET A 211 0.10 21.12 1.78
N ASN A 212 -1.08 21.15 1.16
CA ASN A 212 -1.48 22.23 0.25
C ASN A 212 -1.58 23.59 0.95
N TYR A 213 -2.16 23.62 2.15
CA TYR A 213 -2.19 24.83 2.98
C TYR A 213 -0.77 25.29 3.31
N LEU A 214 0.08 24.39 3.81
CA LEU A 214 1.46 24.67 4.18
C LEU A 214 2.29 25.16 2.97
N GLN A 215 2.10 24.54 1.80
CA GLN A 215 2.73 24.98 0.54
C GLN A 215 2.29 26.39 0.14
N SER A 216 1.01 26.70 0.24
CA SER A 216 0.50 28.04 -0.07
C SER A 216 1.06 29.11 0.88
N GLN A 217 1.17 28.79 2.17
CA GLN A 217 1.76 29.67 3.16
C GLN A 217 3.28 29.83 2.97
N TRP A 218 3.97 28.76 2.50
CA TRP A 218 5.39 28.81 2.16
C TRP A 218 5.65 29.78 1.01
N VAL A 219 4.83 29.74 -0.04
CA VAL A 219 4.94 30.69 -1.17
C VAL A 219 4.77 32.14 -0.69
N ARG A 220 3.82 32.39 0.24
CA ARG A 220 3.63 33.73 0.83
C ARG A 220 4.82 34.15 1.68
N TYR A 221 5.34 33.26 2.53
CA TYR A 221 6.50 33.51 3.37
C TYR A 221 7.73 33.89 2.56
N ILE A 222 8.00 33.17 1.46
CA ILE A 222 9.16 33.44 0.61
C ILE A 222 9.02 34.76 -0.16
N ASN A 223 7.83 35.07 -0.70
CA ASN A 223 7.62 36.27 -1.51
C ASN A 223 7.46 37.56 -0.68
N ALA A 224 6.86 37.45 0.51
CA ALA A 224 6.71 38.56 1.43
C ALA A 224 6.38 38.00 2.83
N SER A 225 7.36 37.93 3.71
CA SER A 225 7.26 37.27 5.03
C SER A 225 6.07 37.73 5.88
N ASP A 226 5.66 39.00 5.74
CA ASP A 226 4.56 39.58 6.51
C ASP A 226 3.16 39.11 6.08
N THR A 227 3.04 38.36 4.98
CA THR A 227 1.73 37.89 4.47
C THR A 227 1.42 36.43 4.80
N SER A 228 2.38 35.71 5.38
CA SER A 228 2.17 34.34 5.85
C SER A 228 1.45 34.32 7.19
N GLU A 229 0.46 33.44 7.32
CA GLU A 229 -0.24 33.17 8.59
C GLU A 229 0.57 32.24 9.51
N ILE A 230 1.62 31.61 8.96
CA ILE A 230 2.49 30.65 9.67
C ILE A 230 3.83 31.33 10.00
N HIS A 231 4.22 31.22 11.26
CA HIS A 231 5.55 31.62 11.72
C HIS A 231 6.59 30.52 11.42
N PHE A 232 7.04 30.43 10.15
CA PHE A 232 7.99 29.40 9.71
C PHE A 232 9.34 29.44 10.45
N ASP A 233 9.73 30.58 11.00
CA ASP A 233 10.96 30.72 11.80
C ASP A 233 10.83 30.09 13.20
N HIS A 234 9.63 29.67 13.62
CA HIS A 234 9.44 28.95 14.87
C HIS A 234 10.16 27.59 14.82
N GLN A 235 11.01 27.32 15.81
CA GLN A 235 11.94 26.18 15.78
C GLN A 235 11.26 24.83 15.54
N GLU A 236 10.12 24.56 16.18
CA GLU A 236 9.40 23.30 16.02
C GLU A 236 8.81 23.16 14.60
N ILE A 237 8.20 24.22 14.05
CA ILE A 237 7.61 24.23 12.71
C ILE A 237 8.70 24.01 11.67
N ARG A 238 9.81 24.72 11.80
CA ARG A 238 10.96 24.64 10.90
C ARG A 238 11.47 23.22 10.74
N LEU A 239 11.67 22.47 11.82
CA LEU A 239 12.17 21.08 11.78
C LEU A 239 11.28 20.16 10.93
N TYR A 240 9.97 20.31 11.06
CA TYR A 240 9.01 19.53 10.26
C TYR A 240 8.97 19.97 8.80
N VAL A 241 9.02 21.28 8.55
CA VAL A 241 9.02 21.85 7.19
C VAL A 241 10.25 21.40 6.40
N GLU A 242 11.45 21.45 7.01
CA GLU A 242 12.68 20.90 6.40
C GLU A 242 12.50 19.42 6.01
N SER A 243 11.88 18.62 6.89
CA SER A 243 11.60 17.21 6.64
C SER A 243 10.57 17.01 5.52
N PHE A 244 9.53 17.84 5.45
CA PHE A 244 8.52 17.75 4.38
C PHE A 244 9.10 18.11 3.00
N PHE A 245 10.05 19.03 2.91
CA PHE A 245 10.79 19.27 1.68
C PHE A 245 11.67 18.09 1.32
N LEU A 246 12.36 17.51 2.30
CA LEU A 246 13.20 16.34 2.08
C LEU A 246 12.40 15.13 1.57
N GLU A 247 11.20 14.90 2.11
CA GLU A 247 10.30 13.81 1.69
C GLU A 247 9.55 14.10 0.38
N GLY A 248 9.70 15.30 -0.19
CA GLY A 248 8.96 15.73 -1.38
C GLY A 248 7.47 15.97 -1.13
N SER A 249 7.05 16.08 0.14
CA SER A 249 5.68 16.46 0.52
C SER A 249 5.41 17.95 0.26
N LEU A 250 6.44 18.79 0.34
CA LEU A 250 6.46 20.18 -0.11
C LEU A 250 7.41 20.31 -1.31
N LYS A 251 7.08 21.21 -2.22
CA LYS A 251 7.88 21.49 -3.43
C LYS A 251 8.68 22.77 -3.26
N PRO A 252 10.02 22.75 -3.50
CA PRO A 252 10.81 23.98 -3.55
C PRO A 252 10.33 24.90 -4.66
N ILE A 253 10.47 26.20 -4.47
CA ILE A 253 10.05 27.24 -5.43
C ILE A 253 11.24 28.05 -5.94
N GLU A 254 11.14 28.57 -7.15
CA GLU A 254 12.10 29.53 -7.71
C GLU A 254 11.94 30.89 -7.03
N VAL A 255 13.06 31.58 -6.78
CA VAL A 255 13.10 32.88 -6.09
C VAL A 255 14.03 33.82 -6.80
N ASP A 256 13.60 35.06 -7.03
CA ASP A 256 14.38 36.08 -7.72
C ASP A 256 15.61 36.53 -6.91
N ASP A 257 15.49 36.68 -5.58
CA ASP A 257 16.59 37.10 -4.70
C ASP A 257 16.73 36.21 -3.47
N PRO A 258 17.50 35.12 -3.56
CA PRO A 258 17.72 34.18 -2.45
C PRO A 258 18.53 34.75 -1.28
N ALA A 259 19.24 35.89 -1.47
CA ALA A 259 20.16 36.41 -0.47
C ALA A 259 19.44 37.06 0.74
N THR A 260 18.17 37.38 0.59
CA THR A 260 17.36 37.99 1.66
C THR A 260 16.75 36.98 2.62
N LEU A 261 16.81 35.68 2.28
CA LEU A 261 16.18 34.61 3.04
C LEU A 261 17.13 33.99 4.09
N PRO A 262 16.61 33.51 5.22
CA PRO A 262 17.44 32.82 6.21
C PRO A 262 18.01 31.51 5.62
N GLU A 263 19.19 31.13 6.11
CA GLU A 263 19.94 29.96 5.57
C GLU A 263 19.11 28.65 5.58
N TRP A 264 18.31 28.44 6.61
CA TRP A 264 17.46 27.26 6.71
C TRP A 264 16.39 27.16 5.60
N ALA A 265 15.87 28.30 5.12
CA ALA A 265 14.86 28.35 4.07
C ALA A 265 15.36 27.84 2.72
N THR A 266 16.68 27.61 2.60
CA THR A 266 17.31 27.05 1.37
C THR A 266 16.80 25.66 1.02
N CYS A 267 16.22 24.91 1.97
CA CYS A 267 15.58 23.63 1.70
C CYS A 267 14.35 23.73 0.80
N GLY A 268 13.65 24.87 0.83
CA GLY A 268 12.40 25.11 0.09
C GLY A 268 12.53 26.05 -1.10
N ILE A 269 13.76 26.36 -1.57
CA ILE A 269 14.01 27.17 -2.76
C ILE A 269 14.94 26.51 -3.74
N ILE A 270 14.76 26.79 -5.03
CA ILE A 270 15.60 26.31 -6.12
C ILE A 270 16.63 27.40 -6.44
N ARG A 271 17.92 27.09 -6.25
CA ARG A 271 19.05 27.96 -6.59
C ARG A 271 19.82 27.43 -7.79
N ASP A 272 20.20 26.19 -7.72
CA ASP A 272 20.87 25.42 -8.76
C ASP A 272 20.17 24.06 -8.86
N PRO A 273 19.36 23.83 -9.89
CA PRO A 273 18.57 22.61 -9.99
C PRO A 273 19.39 21.32 -9.87
N LEU A 274 20.62 21.30 -10.41
CA LEU A 274 21.47 20.11 -10.35
C LEU A 274 22.12 19.93 -8.98
N ALA A 275 22.65 21.01 -8.38
CA ALA A 275 23.23 20.95 -7.04
C ALA A 275 22.18 20.64 -5.98
N ASP A 276 20.98 21.21 -6.11
CA ASP A 276 19.86 20.98 -5.20
C ASP A 276 19.34 19.54 -5.32
N ALA A 277 19.21 19.00 -6.54
CA ALA A 277 18.85 17.61 -6.75
C ALA A 277 19.89 16.63 -6.17
N ARG A 278 21.19 16.91 -6.31
CA ARG A 278 22.25 16.10 -5.69
C ARG A 278 22.20 16.15 -4.17
N ARG A 279 22.01 17.32 -3.59
CA ARG A 279 21.85 17.46 -2.13
C ARG A 279 20.64 16.67 -1.66
N HIS A 280 19.51 16.77 -2.35
CA HIS A 280 18.30 16.04 -2.05
C HIS A 280 18.52 14.52 -2.12
N LEU A 281 19.16 14.03 -3.18
CA LEU A 281 19.50 12.61 -3.32
C LEU A 281 20.33 12.11 -2.13
N ARG A 282 21.42 12.79 -1.78
CA ARG A 282 22.26 12.40 -0.63
C ARG A 282 21.49 12.35 0.68
N ASN A 283 20.65 13.34 0.94
CA ASN A 283 19.83 13.38 2.15
C ASN A 283 18.80 12.22 2.18
N LEU A 284 18.19 11.88 1.03
CA LEU A 284 17.30 10.73 0.92
C LEU A 284 18.04 9.41 1.16
N LEU A 285 19.22 9.22 0.55
CA LEU A 285 20.01 8.00 0.74
C LEU A 285 20.41 7.82 2.21
N SER A 286 20.86 8.89 2.89
CA SER A 286 21.14 8.86 4.33
C SER A 286 19.91 8.46 5.14
N LYS A 287 18.77 9.11 4.90
CA LYS A 287 17.52 8.81 5.60
C LYS A 287 17.06 7.37 5.40
N ILE A 288 17.14 6.86 4.17
CA ILE A 288 16.76 5.48 3.85
C ILE A 288 17.69 4.51 4.57
N SER A 289 19.02 4.73 4.50
CA SER A 289 19.99 3.83 5.13
C SER A 289 19.81 3.71 6.65
N GLU A 290 19.36 4.79 7.31
CA GLU A 290 19.08 4.83 8.75
C GLU A 290 17.73 4.20 9.12
N SER A 291 16.84 3.99 8.13
CA SER A 291 15.45 3.56 8.34
C SER A 291 15.06 2.27 7.61
N ILE A 292 16.02 1.48 7.10
CA ILE A 292 15.74 0.15 6.52
C ILE A 292 15.06 -0.71 7.61
N PRO A 293 13.86 -1.24 7.35
CA PRO A 293 13.13 -2.01 8.33
C PRO A 293 13.81 -3.35 8.63
N GLY A 294 13.73 -3.80 9.88
CA GLY A 294 14.24 -5.12 10.29
C GLY A 294 13.23 -6.25 10.07
N GLU A 295 13.60 -7.46 10.48
CA GLU A 295 12.80 -8.69 10.28
C GLU A 295 11.37 -8.61 10.84
N ASN A 296 11.16 -7.89 11.94
CA ASN A 296 9.84 -7.74 12.57
C ASN A 296 9.09 -6.47 12.15
N ALA A 297 9.50 -5.85 11.04
CA ALA A 297 8.85 -4.66 10.51
C ALA A 297 7.44 -4.97 10.01
N ARG A 298 6.58 -3.96 10.04
CA ARG A 298 5.23 -4.05 9.48
C ARG A 298 5.25 -3.78 7.98
N TYR A 299 4.26 -4.29 7.27
CA TYR A 299 4.08 -3.99 5.85
C TYR A 299 4.03 -2.46 5.56
N ALA A 300 3.51 -1.68 6.49
CA ALA A 300 3.44 -0.22 6.36
C ALA A 300 4.83 0.45 6.37
N ASP A 301 5.79 -0.09 7.09
CA ASP A 301 7.17 0.42 7.14
C ASP A 301 7.85 0.26 5.77
N TRP A 302 7.64 -0.87 5.11
CA TRP A 302 8.15 -1.13 3.77
C TRP A 302 7.47 -0.26 2.70
N LYS A 303 6.17 0.03 2.83
CA LYS A 303 5.50 1.03 1.96
C LYS A 303 6.16 2.41 2.07
N GLN A 304 6.59 2.79 3.27
CA GLN A 304 7.30 4.07 3.47
C GLN A 304 8.67 4.06 2.79
N ILE A 305 9.46 2.99 2.94
CA ILE A 305 10.75 2.84 2.26
C ILE A 305 10.58 2.84 0.75
N ALA A 306 9.63 2.08 0.21
CA ALA A 306 9.34 2.05 -1.23
C ALA A 306 9.08 3.45 -1.80
N ARG A 307 8.34 4.28 -1.08
CA ARG A 307 8.07 5.66 -1.50
C ARG A 307 9.33 6.56 -1.48
N LEU A 308 10.14 6.47 -0.42
CA LEU A 308 11.40 7.25 -0.34
C LEU A 308 12.38 6.78 -1.41
N TRP A 309 12.48 5.47 -1.61
CA TRP A 309 13.34 4.85 -2.60
C TRP A 309 12.93 5.24 -4.03
N ALA A 310 11.64 5.20 -4.35
CA ALA A 310 11.11 5.68 -5.62
C ALA A 310 11.49 7.15 -5.90
N GLY A 311 11.44 8.00 -4.87
CA GLY A 311 11.93 9.38 -4.97
C GLY A 311 13.42 9.46 -5.30
N ALA A 312 14.24 8.62 -4.68
CA ALA A 312 15.68 8.55 -4.96
C ALA A 312 15.97 8.05 -6.38
N ILE A 313 15.24 7.02 -6.87
CA ILE A 313 15.33 6.53 -8.26
C ILE A 313 14.97 7.64 -9.25
N MET A 314 13.86 8.35 -9.04
CA MET A 314 13.43 9.45 -9.91
C MET A 314 14.48 10.56 -9.98
N ILE A 315 15.08 10.96 -8.84
CA ILE A 315 16.13 12.00 -8.80
C ILE A 315 17.41 11.49 -9.46
N ARG A 316 17.81 10.22 -9.21
CA ARG A 316 18.95 9.60 -9.91
C ARG A 316 18.77 9.65 -11.42
N GLY A 317 17.57 9.35 -11.92
CA GLY A 317 17.25 9.44 -13.36
C GLY A 317 17.46 10.85 -13.93
N LYS A 318 17.07 11.90 -13.19
CA LYS A 318 17.31 13.30 -13.58
C LYS A 318 18.80 13.67 -13.59
N LEU A 319 19.59 13.08 -12.68
CA LEU A 319 21.02 13.36 -12.53
C LEU A 319 21.92 12.43 -13.35
N HIS A 320 21.39 11.48 -14.08
CA HIS A 320 22.07 10.36 -14.72
C HIS A 320 23.44 10.71 -15.35
N THR A 321 23.52 11.78 -16.14
CA THR A 321 24.78 12.21 -16.82
C THR A 321 25.69 13.04 -15.92
N SER A 322 25.25 13.45 -14.74
CA SER A 322 25.93 14.40 -13.87
C SER A 322 26.33 13.82 -12.50
N LEU A 323 25.96 12.57 -12.20
CA LEU A 323 26.35 11.89 -10.96
C LEU A 323 27.86 11.63 -10.90
N HIS A 324 28.46 11.84 -9.74
CA HIS A 324 29.82 11.39 -9.48
C HIS A 324 29.87 9.89 -9.20
N ARG A 325 30.99 9.25 -9.55
CA ARG A 325 31.18 7.80 -9.37
C ARG A 325 30.86 7.33 -7.94
N GLY A 326 31.32 8.07 -6.91
CA GLY A 326 31.06 7.71 -5.51
C GLY A 326 29.58 7.76 -5.12
N GLU A 327 28.82 8.73 -5.67
CA GLU A 327 27.36 8.84 -5.43
C GLU A 327 26.60 7.67 -6.09
N SER A 328 27.04 7.25 -7.29
CA SER A 328 26.46 6.07 -7.94
C SER A 328 26.76 4.77 -7.16
N GLU A 329 28.01 4.59 -6.72
CA GLU A 329 28.39 3.42 -5.93
C GLU A 329 27.68 3.35 -4.56
N GLU A 330 27.38 4.49 -3.95
CA GLU A 330 26.60 4.58 -2.72
C GLU A 330 25.15 4.17 -2.96
N PHE A 331 24.54 4.70 -4.01
CA PHE A 331 23.18 4.35 -4.42
C PHE A 331 23.06 2.84 -4.69
N ASP A 332 23.97 2.26 -5.48
CA ASP A 332 23.92 0.86 -5.88
C ASP A 332 24.12 -0.07 -4.66
N ARG A 333 24.98 0.28 -3.71
CA ARG A 333 25.14 -0.46 -2.44
C ARG A 333 23.88 -0.41 -1.57
N LEU A 334 23.25 0.76 -1.48
CA LEU A 334 22.02 0.91 -0.71
C LEU A 334 20.87 0.13 -1.36
N HIS A 335 20.78 0.15 -2.70
CA HIS A 335 19.80 -0.65 -3.44
C HIS A 335 19.90 -2.14 -3.09
N LEU A 336 21.09 -2.71 -3.17
CA LEU A 336 21.32 -4.12 -2.80
C LEU A 336 20.97 -4.40 -1.33
N SER A 337 21.22 -3.45 -0.43
CA SER A 337 20.85 -3.60 0.99
C SER A 337 19.33 -3.60 1.20
N ILE A 338 18.60 -2.74 0.48
CA ILE A 338 17.13 -2.70 0.51
C ILE A 338 16.58 -4.01 -0.04
N GLU A 339 17.07 -4.45 -1.21
CA GLU A 339 16.63 -5.69 -1.87
C GLU A 339 16.80 -6.92 -0.97
N SER A 340 17.97 -7.07 -0.34
CA SER A 340 18.22 -8.19 0.57
C SER A 340 17.29 -8.16 1.79
N ALA A 341 17.16 -7.00 2.44
CA ALA A 341 16.33 -6.88 3.62
C ALA A 341 14.83 -7.05 3.30
N PHE A 342 14.37 -6.50 2.16
CA PHE A 342 12.98 -6.65 1.71
C PHE A 342 12.64 -8.07 1.32
N ARG A 343 13.52 -8.75 0.55
CA ARG A 343 13.35 -10.16 0.19
C ARG A 343 13.21 -11.03 1.43
N ASP A 344 14.11 -10.89 2.40
CA ASP A 344 14.12 -11.72 3.61
C ASP A 344 12.85 -11.49 4.45
N TRP A 345 12.43 -10.24 4.56
CA TRP A 345 11.16 -9.89 5.19
C TRP A 345 9.96 -10.45 4.41
N LEU A 346 9.95 -10.32 3.08
CA LEU A 346 8.85 -10.77 2.23
C LEU A 346 8.67 -12.30 2.31
N LEU A 347 9.77 -13.05 2.28
CA LEU A 347 9.76 -14.51 2.46
C LEU A 347 9.12 -14.93 3.80
N ALA A 348 9.36 -14.18 4.85
CA ALA A 348 8.82 -14.47 6.17
C ALA A 348 7.35 -14.05 6.33
N HIS A 349 6.90 -12.96 5.66
CA HIS A 349 5.63 -12.29 5.95
C HIS A 349 4.60 -12.38 4.83
N PHE A 350 4.97 -12.79 3.61
CA PHE A 350 4.06 -12.79 2.45
C PHE A 350 2.76 -13.55 2.71
N LYS A 351 2.85 -14.69 3.42
CA LYS A 351 1.69 -15.52 3.75
C LYS A 351 0.61 -14.80 4.60
N SER A 352 0.98 -13.74 5.31
CA SER A 352 0.04 -12.95 6.12
C SER A 352 -0.63 -11.82 5.34
N LEU A 353 -0.01 -11.31 4.27
CA LEU A 353 -0.51 -10.16 3.52
C LEU A 353 -1.89 -10.36 2.88
N PRO A 354 -2.21 -11.52 2.26
CA PRO A 354 -3.51 -11.75 1.64
C PRO A 354 -4.69 -11.70 2.62
N ASN A 355 -4.45 -11.99 3.88
CA ASN A 355 -5.47 -12.01 4.93
C ASN A 355 -5.62 -10.67 5.66
N GLN A 356 -4.83 -9.65 5.29
CA GLN A 356 -4.96 -8.33 5.89
C GLN A 356 -6.30 -7.68 5.52
N PRO A 357 -6.88 -6.86 6.41
CA PRO A 357 -8.12 -6.15 6.11
C PRO A 357 -7.90 -5.14 4.97
N TYR A 358 -8.90 -5.02 4.09
CA TYR A 358 -8.90 -4.01 3.03
C TYR A 358 -9.28 -2.59 3.51
N LEU A 359 -9.64 -2.44 4.77
CA LEU A 359 -9.94 -1.17 5.43
C LEU A 359 -8.95 -0.93 6.59
N PRO A 360 -8.56 0.32 6.84
CA PRO A 360 -8.99 1.59 6.21
C PRO A 360 -8.37 1.84 4.83
N ALA A 361 -7.41 1.04 4.40
CA ALA A 361 -6.77 1.11 3.08
C ALA A 361 -6.39 -0.31 2.60
N PRO A 362 -6.36 -0.56 1.28
CA PRO A 362 -5.99 -1.87 0.76
C PRO A 362 -4.50 -2.16 1.03
N VAL A 363 -4.19 -3.43 1.32
CA VAL A 363 -2.82 -3.88 1.54
C VAL A 363 -2.25 -4.54 0.29
N MET A 364 -3.04 -5.38 -0.39
CA MET A 364 -2.66 -6.02 -1.64
C MET A 364 -3.57 -5.59 -2.79
N VAL A 365 -3.14 -5.84 -4.02
CA VAL A 365 -3.91 -5.46 -5.23
C VAL A 365 -5.31 -6.07 -5.27
N HIS A 366 -5.50 -7.32 -4.83
CA HIS A 366 -6.83 -7.95 -4.78
C HIS A 366 -7.77 -7.36 -3.72
N HIS A 367 -7.25 -6.59 -2.76
CA HIS A 367 -8.06 -5.83 -1.81
C HIS A 367 -8.69 -4.57 -2.43
N ILE A 368 -8.15 -4.08 -3.55
CA ILE A 368 -8.61 -2.83 -4.18
C ILE A 368 -10.10 -2.87 -4.55
N PRO A 369 -10.62 -3.90 -5.23
CA PRO A 369 -12.06 -3.96 -5.57
C PRO A 369 -12.95 -3.89 -4.33
N HIS A 370 -12.58 -4.57 -3.25
CA HIS A 370 -13.33 -4.54 -1.99
C HIS A 370 -13.31 -3.16 -1.34
N PHE A 371 -12.15 -2.49 -1.34
CA PHE A 371 -12.02 -1.14 -0.83
C PHE A 371 -12.87 -0.15 -1.63
N ILE A 372 -12.79 -0.17 -2.95
CA ILE A 372 -13.57 0.75 -3.79
C ILE A 372 -15.08 0.44 -3.76
N ALA A 373 -15.47 -0.82 -3.57
CA ALA A 373 -16.87 -1.20 -3.36
C ALA A 373 -17.39 -0.63 -2.04
N HIS A 374 -16.60 -0.70 -0.96
CA HIS A 374 -16.95 -0.05 0.31
C HIS A 374 -17.11 1.47 0.17
N GLU A 375 -16.17 2.14 -0.53
CA GLU A 375 -16.26 3.57 -0.81
C GLU A 375 -17.51 3.92 -1.64
N LEU A 376 -17.83 3.12 -2.64
CA LEU A 376 -19.05 3.30 -3.46
C LEU A 376 -20.33 3.11 -2.65
N ALA A 377 -20.38 2.11 -1.78
CA ALA A 377 -21.53 1.87 -0.90
C ALA A 377 -21.77 3.04 0.05
N ARG A 378 -20.68 3.65 0.56
CA ARG A 378 -20.73 4.77 1.51
C ARG A 378 -21.09 6.10 0.84
N ASN A 379 -20.52 6.38 -0.32
CA ASN A 379 -20.55 7.71 -0.94
C ASN A 379 -21.48 7.77 -2.16
N GLY A 380 -21.88 6.62 -2.73
CA GLY A 380 -22.58 6.57 -4.01
C GLY A 380 -21.73 7.04 -5.18
N GLY A 381 -22.36 7.29 -6.33
CA GLY A 381 -21.70 7.86 -7.50
C GLY A 381 -21.21 6.84 -8.51
N ARG A 382 -20.12 7.14 -9.19
CA ARG A 382 -19.46 6.33 -10.23
C ARG A 382 -18.02 6.07 -9.87
N ILE A 383 -17.45 4.96 -10.32
CA ILE A 383 -16.04 4.59 -10.08
C ILE A 383 -15.34 4.27 -11.39
N ALA A 384 -14.12 4.78 -11.56
CA ALA A 384 -13.17 4.36 -12.57
C ALA A 384 -11.88 3.86 -11.90
N LEU A 385 -11.50 2.61 -12.17
CA LEU A 385 -10.23 2.02 -11.79
C LEU A 385 -9.34 1.92 -13.02
N ILE A 386 -8.24 2.65 -13.04
CA ILE A 386 -7.24 2.66 -14.11
C ILE A 386 -6.04 1.84 -13.62
N VAL A 387 -5.75 0.74 -14.30
CA VAL A 387 -4.59 -0.11 -14.06
C VAL A 387 -3.54 0.21 -15.11
N MET A 388 -2.42 0.80 -14.68
CA MET A 388 -1.25 1.06 -15.51
C MET A 388 -0.35 -0.18 -15.46
N ASP A 389 -0.37 -0.98 -16.51
CA ASP A 389 0.36 -2.24 -16.63
C ASP A 389 1.86 -2.05 -16.34
N GLY A 390 2.37 -2.73 -15.33
CA GLY A 390 3.78 -2.73 -14.97
C GLY A 390 4.33 -1.43 -14.35
N MET A 391 3.50 -0.50 -13.86
CA MET A 391 3.95 0.80 -13.36
C MET A 391 4.51 0.73 -11.93
N ALA A 392 5.79 1.08 -11.75
CA ALA A 392 6.42 1.26 -10.45
C ALA A 392 6.12 2.66 -9.84
N ILE A 393 6.40 2.83 -8.53
CA ILE A 393 6.11 4.10 -7.82
C ILE A 393 6.91 5.28 -8.37
N ASP A 394 8.19 5.10 -8.75
CA ASP A 394 9.03 6.15 -9.33
C ASP A 394 8.46 6.68 -10.66
N GLN A 395 7.88 5.79 -11.45
CA GLN A 395 7.21 6.13 -12.71
C GLN A 395 5.91 6.89 -12.46
N TRP A 396 5.13 6.49 -11.43
CA TRP A 396 4.00 7.31 -10.98
C TRP A 396 4.44 8.72 -10.56
N LEU A 397 5.56 8.86 -9.85
CA LEU A 397 6.06 10.19 -9.45
C LEU A 397 6.41 11.06 -10.66
N ILE A 398 6.92 10.48 -11.76
CA ILE A 398 7.16 11.17 -13.02
C ILE A 398 5.86 11.61 -13.67
N ILE A 399 4.86 10.72 -13.72
CA ILE A 399 3.52 11.03 -14.25
C ILE A 399 2.90 12.18 -13.47
N LYS A 400 2.93 12.09 -12.14
CA LYS A 400 2.42 13.14 -11.24
C LYS A 400 3.11 14.49 -11.45
N GLU A 401 4.44 14.49 -11.64
CA GLU A 401 5.22 15.71 -11.91
C GLU A 401 4.77 16.36 -13.22
N ALA A 402 4.56 15.58 -14.27
CA ALA A 402 4.13 16.06 -15.58
C ALA A 402 2.67 16.54 -15.58
N LEU A 403 1.76 15.91 -14.83
CA LEU A 403 0.38 16.37 -14.64
C LEU A 403 0.29 17.70 -13.86
N GLY A 404 1.36 18.10 -13.20
CA GLY A 404 1.47 19.39 -12.52
C GLY A 404 0.48 19.57 -11.36
N ASN A 405 -0.13 20.76 -11.29
CA ASN A 405 -1.08 21.12 -10.22
C ASN A 405 -2.55 21.09 -10.68
N GLU A 406 -2.84 20.46 -11.81
CA GLU A 406 -4.20 20.37 -12.35
C GLU A 406 -5.08 19.46 -11.49
N PHE A 407 -4.48 18.44 -10.88
CA PHE A 407 -5.14 17.47 -10.02
C PHE A 407 -4.53 17.46 -8.61
N SER A 408 -5.32 17.04 -7.65
CA SER A 408 -4.87 16.68 -6.31
C SER A 408 -4.94 15.16 -6.12
N TYR A 409 -4.07 14.59 -5.29
CA TYR A 409 -3.90 13.15 -5.17
C TYR A 409 -3.93 12.71 -3.71
N ARG A 410 -4.68 11.64 -3.42
CA ARG A 410 -4.50 10.87 -2.19
C ARG A 410 -3.70 9.63 -2.55
N GLU A 411 -2.46 9.59 -2.10
CA GLU A 411 -1.49 8.56 -2.46
C GLU A 411 -1.30 7.53 -1.35
N ASP A 412 -1.34 6.27 -1.72
CA ASP A 412 -0.93 5.11 -0.95
C ASP A 412 -0.21 4.13 -1.90
N SER A 413 0.15 2.97 -1.40
CA SER A 413 0.70 1.86 -2.17
C SER A 413 0.12 0.54 -1.71
N VAL A 414 0.20 -0.47 -2.56
CA VAL A 414 -0.29 -1.83 -2.31
C VAL A 414 0.75 -2.85 -2.75
N TYR A 415 0.65 -4.07 -2.21
CA TYR A 415 1.50 -5.18 -2.60
C TYR A 415 0.90 -5.93 -3.79
N ALA A 416 1.70 -6.16 -4.81
CA ALA A 416 1.39 -7.06 -5.92
C ALA A 416 1.51 -8.52 -5.48
N TRP A 417 0.95 -9.44 -6.25
CA TRP A 417 1.19 -10.87 -6.07
C TRP A 417 2.59 -11.25 -6.53
N VAL A 418 3.21 -12.20 -5.82
CA VAL A 418 4.48 -12.79 -6.20
C VAL A 418 4.24 -14.21 -6.73
N PRO A 419 4.79 -14.55 -7.90
CA PRO A 419 5.64 -13.74 -8.77
C PRO A 419 4.88 -12.55 -9.36
N THR A 420 5.59 -11.43 -9.58
CA THR A 420 5.04 -10.18 -10.10
C THR A 420 4.78 -10.27 -11.61
N ILE A 421 3.91 -11.20 -11.98
CA ILE A 421 3.54 -11.53 -13.37
C ILE A 421 2.11 -11.04 -13.63
N THR A 422 1.91 -10.42 -14.79
CA THR A 422 0.63 -9.83 -15.22
C THR A 422 -0.53 -10.84 -15.11
N SER A 423 -0.37 -12.07 -15.61
CA SER A 423 -1.43 -13.10 -15.58
C SER A 423 -1.84 -13.54 -14.17
N ILE A 424 -0.99 -13.33 -13.18
CA ILE A 424 -1.27 -13.64 -11.77
C ILE A 424 -1.84 -12.42 -11.07
N SER A 425 -1.07 -11.32 -11.05
CA SER A 425 -1.38 -10.18 -10.20
C SER A 425 -2.59 -9.38 -10.72
N ARG A 426 -2.69 -9.13 -12.04
CA ARG A 426 -3.80 -8.36 -12.62
C ARG A 426 -5.12 -9.11 -12.58
N ARG A 427 -5.10 -10.43 -12.79
CA ARG A 427 -6.31 -11.25 -12.63
C ARG A 427 -6.83 -11.21 -11.20
N SER A 428 -5.94 -11.33 -10.22
CA SER A 428 -6.29 -11.21 -8.79
C SER A 428 -6.84 -9.83 -8.46
N LEU A 429 -6.25 -8.78 -9.01
CA LEU A 429 -6.73 -7.40 -8.85
C LEU A 429 -8.18 -7.27 -9.34
N PHE A 430 -8.52 -7.72 -10.54
CA PHE A 430 -9.88 -7.58 -11.06
C PHE A 430 -10.89 -8.57 -10.47
N ALA A 431 -10.41 -9.73 -10.00
CA ALA A 431 -11.26 -10.70 -9.33
C ALA A 431 -11.61 -10.31 -7.89
N GLY A 432 -10.76 -9.52 -7.22
CA GLY A 432 -10.85 -9.32 -5.77
C GLY A 432 -10.53 -10.59 -4.96
N GLU A 433 -9.80 -11.54 -5.54
CA GLU A 433 -9.57 -12.87 -5.00
C GLU A 433 -8.10 -13.30 -5.13
N THR A 434 -7.70 -14.29 -4.35
CA THR A 434 -6.36 -14.87 -4.45
C THR A 434 -6.17 -15.64 -5.76
N PRO A 435 -4.95 -15.75 -6.30
CA PRO A 435 -4.69 -16.52 -7.51
C PRO A 435 -5.16 -17.98 -7.40
N ALA A 436 -4.89 -18.65 -6.29
CA ALA A 436 -5.31 -20.02 -6.04
C ALA A 436 -6.83 -20.18 -6.13
N PHE A 437 -7.60 -19.27 -5.53
CA PHE A 437 -9.06 -19.27 -5.62
C PHE A 437 -9.54 -19.12 -7.07
N ILE A 438 -8.91 -18.24 -7.85
CA ILE A 438 -9.26 -18.05 -9.26
C ILE A 438 -9.02 -19.32 -10.05
N GLU A 439 -7.89 -19.97 -9.86
CA GLU A 439 -7.54 -21.19 -10.59
C GLU A 439 -8.46 -22.36 -10.26
N HIS A 440 -8.71 -22.61 -8.98
CA HIS A 440 -9.58 -23.71 -8.52
C HIS A 440 -11.06 -23.53 -8.89
N THR A 441 -11.55 -22.27 -8.88
CA THR A 441 -12.98 -21.99 -8.99
C THR A 441 -13.41 -21.59 -10.39
N LEU A 442 -12.55 -20.89 -11.14
CA LEU A 442 -12.89 -20.24 -12.40
C LEU A 442 -12.15 -20.79 -13.61
N GLY A 443 -11.12 -21.61 -13.36
CA GLY A 443 -10.22 -22.12 -14.38
C GLY A 443 -9.19 -21.09 -14.87
N GLY A 444 -8.02 -21.58 -15.26
CA GLY A 444 -6.85 -20.78 -15.61
C GLY A 444 -7.00 -19.83 -16.80
N GLU A 445 -8.02 -19.99 -17.64
CA GLU A 445 -8.23 -19.19 -18.87
C GLU A 445 -9.25 -18.04 -18.72
N THR A 446 -9.73 -17.75 -17.49
CA THR A 446 -10.73 -16.68 -17.31
C THR A 446 -10.08 -15.31 -17.46
N ASP A 447 -10.57 -14.48 -18.40
CA ASP A 447 -10.06 -13.14 -18.67
C ASP A 447 -10.45 -12.09 -17.60
N GLU A 448 -9.75 -10.96 -17.57
CA GLU A 448 -9.93 -9.90 -16.58
C GLU A 448 -11.34 -9.27 -16.65
N GLU A 449 -11.92 -9.12 -17.84
CA GLU A 449 -13.28 -8.55 -17.99
C GLU A 449 -14.33 -9.41 -17.30
N ARG A 450 -14.25 -10.74 -17.48
CA ARG A 450 -15.17 -11.67 -16.84
C ARG A 450 -14.99 -11.70 -15.33
N LEU A 451 -13.75 -11.63 -14.85
CA LEU A 451 -13.44 -11.55 -13.43
C LEU A 451 -14.01 -10.26 -12.82
N TRP A 452 -13.79 -9.11 -13.46
CA TRP A 452 -14.32 -7.81 -13.04
C TRP A 452 -15.84 -7.78 -12.97
N ARG A 453 -16.51 -8.25 -14.03
CA ARG A 453 -17.98 -8.33 -14.04
C ARG A 453 -18.52 -9.27 -12.97
N ARG A 454 -17.84 -10.40 -12.71
CA ARG A 454 -18.22 -11.33 -11.68
C ARG A 454 -18.09 -10.73 -10.28
N PHE A 455 -16.99 -10.04 -9.97
CA PHE A 455 -16.82 -9.37 -8.69
C PHE A 455 -18.00 -8.46 -8.37
N TRP A 456 -18.37 -7.60 -9.31
CA TRP A 456 -19.45 -6.64 -9.09
C TRP A 456 -20.85 -7.27 -9.09
N SER A 457 -21.08 -8.31 -9.86
CA SER A 457 -22.37 -9.04 -9.84
C SER A 457 -22.56 -9.90 -8.60
N GLY A 458 -21.46 -10.36 -7.97
CA GLY A 458 -21.48 -11.10 -6.72
C GLY A 458 -21.55 -10.22 -5.46
N SER A 459 -21.26 -8.93 -5.60
CA SER A 459 -21.24 -7.99 -4.48
C SER A 459 -22.65 -7.44 -4.22
N SER A 460 -23.20 -7.72 -3.04
CA SER A 460 -24.57 -7.31 -2.68
C SER A 460 -24.74 -5.79 -2.71
N GLY A 461 -25.83 -5.34 -3.34
CA GLY A 461 -26.19 -3.92 -3.46
C GLY A 461 -25.73 -3.26 -4.76
N PHE A 462 -24.98 -3.94 -5.61
CA PHE A 462 -24.47 -3.39 -6.89
C PHE A 462 -25.06 -4.04 -8.14
N GLU A 463 -26.01 -4.97 -8.01
CA GLU A 463 -26.61 -5.76 -9.11
C GLU A 463 -27.26 -4.89 -10.19
N ARG A 464 -27.62 -3.64 -9.85
CA ARG A 464 -28.27 -2.69 -10.79
C ARG A 464 -27.29 -1.74 -11.47
N LEU A 465 -26.01 -1.75 -11.08
CA LEU A 465 -25.02 -0.87 -11.67
C LEU A 465 -24.47 -1.47 -12.96
N SER A 466 -24.29 -0.61 -13.95
CA SER A 466 -23.63 -1.01 -15.20
C SER A 466 -22.13 -1.11 -15.00
N VAL A 467 -21.53 -2.24 -15.40
CA VAL A 467 -20.10 -2.53 -15.27
C VAL A 467 -19.47 -2.57 -16.66
N GLY A 468 -18.45 -1.75 -16.88
CA GLY A 468 -17.65 -1.70 -18.08
C GLY A 468 -16.22 -2.12 -17.81
N PHE A 469 -15.57 -2.62 -18.86
CA PHE A 469 -14.16 -2.97 -18.86
C PHE A 469 -13.58 -2.68 -20.25
N SER A 470 -12.37 -2.13 -20.28
CA SER A 470 -11.63 -1.92 -21.52
C SER A 470 -10.12 -2.06 -21.26
N LYS A 471 -9.40 -2.62 -22.23
CA LYS A 471 -7.96 -2.86 -22.14
C LYS A 471 -7.23 -2.59 -23.45
N GLY A 472 -5.90 -2.46 -23.35
CA GLY A 472 -5.04 -2.28 -24.53
C GLY A 472 -4.87 -0.83 -24.94
N HIS A 473 -5.15 0.11 -24.03
CA HIS A 473 -5.04 1.54 -24.31
C HIS A 473 -3.59 2.03 -24.19
N HIS A 474 -3.25 2.96 -25.07
CA HIS A 474 -1.95 3.65 -25.07
C HIS A 474 -2.07 5.14 -24.76
N LEU A 475 -3.29 5.68 -24.87
CA LEU A 475 -3.65 7.08 -24.57
C LEU A 475 -2.80 8.11 -25.33
N ILE A 476 -2.60 7.86 -26.63
CA ILE A 476 -1.83 8.73 -27.53
C ILE A 476 -2.77 9.55 -28.44
N ASN A 477 -3.97 9.05 -28.71
CA ASN A 477 -4.92 9.63 -29.66
C ASN A 477 -6.19 10.12 -28.96
N GLU A 478 -6.70 11.29 -29.38
CA GLU A 478 -7.97 11.85 -28.90
C GLU A 478 -9.14 10.87 -29.12
N SER A 479 -9.12 10.08 -30.20
CA SER A 479 -10.15 9.07 -30.46
C SER A 479 -10.26 7.99 -29.39
N GLU A 480 -9.17 7.64 -28.70
CA GLU A 480 -9.20 6.70 -27.56
C GLU A 480 -9.99 7.29 -26.39
N VAL A 481 -9.84 8.59 -26.13
CA VAL A 481 -10.59 9.29 -25.08
C VAL A 481 -12.07 9.41 -25.46
N ASP A 482 -12.37 9.77 -26.70
CA ASP A 482 -13.75 9.86 -27.19
C ASP A 482 -14.49 8.53 -27.11
N GLU A 483 -13.80 7.42 -27.44
CA GLU A 483 -14.35 6.07 -27.29
C GLU A 483 -14.61 5.70 -25.83
N LEU A 484 -13.72 6.11 -24.92
CA LEU A 484 -13.84 5.84 -23.50
C LEU A 484 -14.86 6.75 -22.80
N LEU A 485 -15.01 8.00 -23.25
CA LEU A 485 -15.85 9.03 -22.62
C LEU A 485 -17.21 9.24 -23.33
N HIS A 486 -17.79 8.22 -23.95
CA HIS A 486 -19.08 8.31 -24.63
C HIS A 486 -20.27 8.51 -23.65
N ASP A 487 -21.43 8.94 -24.16
CA ASP A 487 -22.61 9.31 -23.34
C ASP A 487 -23.19 8.15 -22.50
N ALA A 488 -23.03 6.92 -22.94
CA ALA A 488 -23.58 5.71 -22.26
C ALA A 488 -22.55 5.02 -21.35
N MET A 489 -21.65 5.78 -20.71
CA MET A 489 -20.62 5.21 -19.84
C MET A 489 -21.19 4.42 -18.65
N PRO A 490 -20.56 3.29 -18.28
CA PRO A 490 -20.98 2.47 -17.14
C PRO A 490 -20.82 3.20 -15.81
N SER A 491 -21.53 2.74 -14.78
CA SER A 491 -21.38 3.26 -13.42
C SER A 491 -20.03 2.86 -12.79
N ILE A 492 -19.52 1.70 -13.19
CA ILE A 492 -18.26 1.12 -12.71
C ILE A 492 -17.42 0.79 -13.94
N LEU A 493 -16.24 1.38 -14.03
CA LEU A 493 -15.34 1.24 -15.17
C LEU A 493 -13.98 0.68 -14.71
N GLY A 494 -13.53 -0.41 -15.32
CA GLY A 494 -12.17 -0.93 -15.25
C GLY A 494 -11.44 -0.61 -16.56
N LEU A 495 -10.28 0.01 -16.46
CA LEU A 495 -9.43 0.34 -17.61
C LEU A 495 -8.02 -0.24 -17.42
N VAL A 496 -7.44 -0.80 -18.49
CA VAL A 496 -6.03 -1.23 -18.52
C VAL A 496 -5.28 -0.43 -19.57
N VAL A 497 -4.21 0.22 -19.14
CA VAL A 497 -3.30 1.03 -19.98
C VAL A 497 -1.95 0.33 -20.06
N ASN A 498 -1.55 -0.09 -21.25
CA ASN A 498 -0.36 -0.92 -21.49
C ASN A 498 0.90 -0.11 -21.84
N THR A 499 0.84 1.21 -21.76
CA THR A 499 1.95 2.06 -22.23
C THR A 499 3.25 1.77 -21.51
N ILE A 500 3.23 1.68 -20.17
CA ILE A 500 4.45 1.53 -19.37
C ILE A 500 5.10 0.17 -19.68
N ASP A 501 4.33 -0.90 -19.68
CA ASP A 501 4.82 -2.25 -20.01
C ASP A 501 5.45 -2.29 -21.42
N ASN A 502 4.78 -1.70 -22.41
CA ASN A 502 5.32 -1.61 -23.78
C ASN A 502 6.61 -0.78 -23.88
N LEU A 503 6.75 0.30 -23.11
CA LEU A 503 7.98 1.10 -23.06
C LEU A 503 9.09 0.30 -22.36
N MET A 504 8.78 -0.37 -21.25
CA MET A 504 9.71 -1.21 -20.51
C MET A 504 10.33 -2.29 -21.41
N HIS A 505 9.52 -3.02 -22.16
CA HIS A 505 9.99 -4.10 -23.06
C HIS A 505 10.87 -3.59 -24.23
N ARG A 506 10.82 -2.30 -24.57
CA ARG A 506 11.65 -1.68 -25.60
C ARG A 506 12.94 -1.08 -25.05
N THR A 507 12.98 -0.82 -23.75
CA THR A 507 14.11 -0.19 -23.07
C THR A 507 15.34 -1.10 -23.08
N THR A 508 16.48 -0.54 -23.46
CA THR A 508 17.77 -1.24 -23.59
C THR A 508 18.88 -0.66 -22.72
N MET A 509 18.68 0.55 -22.18
CA MET A 509 19.64 1.30 -21.35
C MET A 509 19.15 1.52 -19.92
N GLY A 510 18.29 0.63 -19.42
CA GLY A 510 17.81 0.62 -18.04
C GLY A 510 16.79 1.71 -17.68
N THR A 511 16.55 1.88 -16.39
CA THR A 511 15.54 2.79 -15.85
C THR A 511 15.63 4.24 -16.33
N PRO A 512 16.81 4.88 -16.56
CA PRO A 512 16.87 6.26 -17.06
C PRO A 512 16.27 6.46 -18.46
N GLU A 513 16.42 5.47 -19.35
CA GLU A 513 15.78 5.49 -20.68
C GLU A 513 14.27 5.40 -20.54
N LEU A 514 13.78 4.44 -19.73
CA LEU A 514 12.35 4.28 -19.46
C LEU A 514 11.74 5.57 -18.90
N HIS A 515 12.41 6.24 -17.97
CA HIS A 515 11.96 7.53 -17.43
C HIS A 515 11.85 8.62 -18.50
N SER A 516 12.80 8.64 -19.44
CA SER A 516 12.79 9.61 -20.55
C SER A 516 11.63 9.32 -21.52
N ASP A 517 11.40 8.04 -21.82
CA ASP A 517 10.31 7.62 -22.70
C ASP A 517 8.93 7.89 -22.08
N ILE A 518 8.78 7.71 -20.76
CA ILE A 518 7.54 8.06 -20.05
C ILE A 518 7.29 9.58 -20.13
N ARG A 519 8.30 10.44 -19.95
CA ARG A 519 8.14 11.89 -20.10
C ARG A 519 7.73 12.26 -21.53
N LEU A 520 8.38 11.65 -22.52
CA LEU A 520 8.06 11.89 -23.94
C LEU A 520 6.65 11.42 -24.29
N TRP A 521 6.21 10.30 -23.72
CA TRP A 521 4.82 9.84 -23.85
C TRP A 521 3.85 10.85 -23.27
N LEU A 522 4.09 11.35 -22.04
CA LEU A 522 3.21 12.30 -21.36
C LEU A 522 3.08 13.63 -22.12
N GLU A 523 4.12 14.10 -22.77
CA GLU A 523 4.06 15.32 -23.62
C GLU A 523 3.06 15.18 -24.79
N LYS A 524 2.78 13.96 -25.21
CA LYS A 524 1.92 13.67 -26.37
C LYS A 524 0.64 12.93 -25.98
N SER A 525 0.52 12.52 -24.72
CA SER A 525 -0.59 11.69 -24.28
C SER A 525 -1.85 12.51 -24.00
N VAL A 526 -2.98 11.85 -24.19
CA VAL A 526 -4.32 12.34 -23.84
C VAL A 526 -4.75 11.86 -22.46
N PHE A 527 -3.80 11.40 -21.62
CA PHE A 527 -4.07 10.92 -20.27
C PHE A 527 -4.64 12.00 -19.35
N PRO A 528 -4.15 13.27 -19.38
CA PRO A 528 -4.77 14.36 -18.62
C PRO A 528 -6.23 14.58 -19.00
N ASP A 529 -6.56 14.54 -20.30
CA ASP A 529 -7.92 14.74 -20.81
C ASP A 529 -8.86 13.61 -20.36
N LEU A 530 -8.38 12.36 -20.34
CA LEU A 530 -9.12 11.22 -19.81
C LEU A 530 -9.44 11.43 -18.32
N LEU A 531 -8.47 11.83 -17.51
CA LEU A 531 -8.67 12.07 -16.08
C LEU A 531 -9.67 13.21 -15.84
N ALA A 532 -9.49 14.33 -16.53
CA ALA A 532 -10.40 15.46 -16.45
C ALA A 532 -11.83 15.07 -16.86
N GLY A 533 -11.98 14.37 -17.97
CA GLY A 533 -13.26 13.92 -18.50
C GLY A 533 -14.00 12.92 -17.60
N LEU A 534 -13.28 12.02 -16.93
CA LEU A 534 -13.85 11.11 -15.93
C LEU A 534 -14.33 11.88 -14.69
N LEU A 535 -13.51 12.78 -14.16
CA LEU A 535 -13.86 13.61 -13.01
C LEU A 535 -15.06 14.52 -13.29
N GLU A 536 -15.16 15.11 -14.50
CA GLU A 536 -16.32 15.91 -14.95
C GLU A 536 -17.63 15.12 -14.99
N ARG A 537 -17.54 13.83 -15.30
CA ARG A 537 -18.69 12.92 -15.33
C ARG A 537 -19.02 12.33 -13.95
N GLY A 538 -18.35 12.82 -12.90
CA GLY A 538 -18.62 12.45 -11.50
C GLY A 538 -18.05 11.10 -11.09
N TYR A 539 -16.99 10.62 -11.76
CA TYR A 539 -16.29 9.42 -11.33
C TYR A 539 -15.34 9.72 -10.17
N ALA A 540 -15.33 8.83 -9.19
CA ALA A 540 -14.20 8.69 -8.28
C ALA A 540 -13.12 7.88 -9.03
N VAL A 541 -12.01 8.54 -9.38
CA VAL A 541 -10.96 7.96 -10.22
C VAL A 541 -9.86 7.40 -9.33
N TYR A 542 -9.54 6.12 -9.52
CA TYR A 542 -8.42 5.44 -8.87
C TYR A 542 -7.42 4.96 -9.91
N ILE A 543 -6.13 5.15 -9.63
CA ILE A 543 -5.01 4.66 -10.45
C ILE A 543 -4.19 3.70 -9.61
N THR A 544 -3.82 2.57 -10.21
CA THR A 544 -2.92 1.58 -9.62
C THR A 544 -2.12 0.88 -10.70
N ALA A 545 -1.29 -0.09 -10.29
CA ALA A 545 -0.65 -1.06 -11.17
C ALA A 545 -0.90 -2.47 -10.66
N ASP A 546 -0.78 -3.44 -11.53
CA ASP A 546 -0.82 -4.87 -11.18
C ASP A 546 0.50 -5.37 -10.61
N HIS A 547 1.62 -4.83 -11.09
CA HIS A 547 2.99 -4.98 -10.59
C HIS A 547 3.83 -3.79 -11.05
N GLY A 548 5.05 -3.67 -10.50
CA GLY A 548 6.03 -2.71 -10.99
C GLY A 548 7.11 -3.40 -11.84
N ASN A 549 8.25 -2.74 -11.98
CA ASN A 549 9.40 -3.23 -12.74
C ASN A 549 10.71 -2.73 -12.14
N VAL A 550 11.81 -3.41 -12.46
CA VAL A 550 13.16 -3.06 -11.99
C VAL A 550 14.21 -3.29 -13.07
N SER A 551 15.29 -2.51 -13.05
CA SER A 551 16.47 -2.78 -13.87
C SER A 551 17.30 -3.91 -13.26
N ALA A 552 17.63 -4.93 -14.07
CA ALA A 552 18.32 -6.14 -13.62
C ALA A 552 19.39 -6.58 -14.62
N GLU A 553 20.45 -7.23 -14.10
CA GLU A 553 21.55 -7.77 -14.91
C GLU A 553 21.28 -9.22 -15.31
N GLY A 554 21.46 -9.53 -16.59
CA GLY A 554 21.34 -10.90 -17.12
C GLY A 554 22.42 -11.84 -16.57
N VAL A 555 21.99 -13.01 -16.06
CA VAL A 555 22.89 -14.08 -15.58
C VAL A 555 22.98 -15.25 -16.55
N GLY A 556 22.06 -15.35 -17.50
CA GLY A 556 21.99 -16.40 -18.51
C GLY A 556 20.53 -16.74 -18.83
N ARG A 557 20.31 -17.34 -20.01
CA ARG A 557 18.96 -17.72 -20.45
C ARG A 557 18.59 -19.11 -19.95
N LEU A 558 17.40 -19.25 -19.43
CA LEU A 558 16.76 -20.55 -19.21
C LEU A 558 16.03 -20.97 -20.50
N SER A 559 16.48 -22.10 -21.10
CA SER A 559 15.95 -22.62 -22.37
C SER A 559 14.78 -23.60 -22.22
N GLN A 560 14.35 -23.91 -21.00
CA GLN A 560 13.35 -24.96 -20.71
C GLN A 560 12.38 -24.48 -19.61
N GLY A 561 11.14 -24.78 -19.82
CA GLY A 561 10.00 -24.61 -18.93
C GLY A 561 8.74 -24.53 -19.78
N LEU A 562 7.64 -25.08 -19.33
CA LEU A 562 6.34 -24.67 -19.83
C LEU A 562 6.20 -23.21 -19.42
N LEU A 563 6.37 -22.38 -20.39
CA LEU A 563 6.18 -20.96 -20.27
C LEU A 563 4.70 -20.73 -19.99
N VAL A 564 4.39 -20.19 -18.83
CA VAL A 564 3.30 -19.24 -18.82
C VAL A 564 3.69 -18.18 -19.84
N GLU A 565 2.82 -17.87 -20.75
CA GLU A 565 3.02 -17.11 -22.00
C GLU A 565 3.63 -15.70 -21.85
N GLU A 566 4.45 -15.43 -20.84
CA GLU A 566 4.89 -14.10 -20.49
C GLU A 566 6.39 -13.88 -20.61
N THR A 567 6.70 -12.70 -21.07
CA THR A 567 8.04 -12.18 -21.34
C THR A 567 8.87 -11.83 -20.11
N SER A 568 8.39 -12.16 -18.89
CA SER A 568 9.14 -11.91 -17.67
C SER A 568 10.54 -12.54 -17.73
N ALA A 569 11.57 -11.75 -17.46
CA ALA A 569 12.93 -12.24 -17.35
C ALA A 569 13.32 -12.61 -15.91
N ARG A 570 12.46 -12.38 -14.92
CA ARG A 570 12.80 -12.58 -13.51
C ARG A 570 12.15 -13.77 -12.82
N ALA A 571 11.12 -14.36 -13.43
CA ALA A 571 10.49 -15.58 -12.92
C ALA A 571 10.25 -16.63 -14.00
N ARG A 572 10.12 -17.87 -13.57
CA ARG A 572 9.68 -19.02 -14.39
C ARG A 572 8.72 -19.89 -13.59
N LEU A 573 7.59 -20.23 -14.19
CA LEU A 573 6.65 -21.18 -13.65
C LEU A 573 6.87 -22.55 -14.28
N TYR A 574 6.79 -23.59 -13.45
CA TYR A 574 6.95 -24.98 -13.85
C TYR A 574 5.75 -25.78 -13.34
N ASP A 575 5.26 -26.68 -14.16
CA ASP A 575 4.20 -27.65 -13.82
C ASP A 575 4.69 -28.78 -12.89
N ARG A 576 6.02 -28.90 -12.70
CA ARG A 576 6.65 -29.91 -11.83
C ARG A 576 7.88 -29.35 -11.13
N ALA A 577 7.98 -29.63 -9.84
CA ALA A 577 9.11 -29.20 -9.01
C ALA A 577 10.48 -29.69 -9.56
N VAL A 578 10.55 -30.90 -10.15
CA VAL A 578 11.79 -31.44 -10.71
C VAL A 578 12.38 -30.55 -11.81
N PHE A 579 11.54 -29.96 -12.66
CA PHE A 579 12.03 -29.04 -13.71
C PHE A 579 12.52 -27.71 -13.12
N MET A 580 11.86 -27.22 -12.11
CA MET A 580 12.29 -26.03 -11.37
C MET A 580 13.64 -26.29 -10.68
N GLU A 581 13.81 -27.42 -10.00
CA GLU A 581 15.07 -27.82 -9.36
C GLU A 581 16.23 -27.93 -10.35
N GLN A 582 15.99 -28.51 -11.54
CA GLN A 582 16.97 -28.57 -12.62
C GLN A 582 17.37 -27.19 -13.14
N ALA A 583 16.41 -26.25 -13.22
CA ALA A 583 16.67 -24.88 -13.63
C ALA A 583 17.45 -24.12 -12.54
N HIS A 584 17.06 -24.26 -11.27
CA HIS A 584 17.76 -23.69 -10.12
C HIS A 584 19.22 -24.18 -10.03
N SER A 585 19.47 -25.47 -10.28
CA SER A 585 20.83 -26.04 -10.24
C SER A 585 21.81 -25.40 -11.25
N LYS A 586 21.32 -24.69 -12.27
CA LYS A 586 22.16 -23.93 -13.22
C LYS A 586 22.56 -22.55 -12.69
N TYR A 587 21.74 -21.96 -11.83
CA TYR A 587 21.91 -20.62 -11.29
C TYR A 587 21.62 -20.59 -9.77
N PRO A 588 22.34 -21.42 -8.96
CA PRO A 588 21.99 -21.61 -7.56
C PRO A 588 22.24 -20.36 -6.69
N GLU A 589 23.16 -19.49 -7.12
CA GLU A 589 23.47 -18.24 -6.42
C GLU A 589 22.62 -17.04 -6.91
N ASP A 590 22.02 -17.16 -8.11
CA ASP A 590 21.30 -16.08 -8.77
C ASP A 590 19.77 -16.31 -8.78
N SER A 591 19.28 -17.39 -8.17
CA SER A 591 17.86 -17.73 -8.15
C SER A 591 17.48 -18.51 -6.90
N PHE A 592 16.19 -18.51 -6.57
CA PHE A 592 15.62 -19.30 -5.47
C PHE A 592 14.21 -19.80 -5.83
N ALA A 593 13.81 -20.88 -5.17
CA ALA A 593 12.45 -21.39 -5.27
C ALA A 593 11.51 -20.53 -4.42
N TRP A 594 10.39 -20.11 -5.01
CA TRP A 594 9.31 -19.45 -4.28
C TRP A 594 8.24 -20.48 -3.91
N GLU A 595 7.92 -20.58 -2.62
CA GLU A 595 6.83 -21.44 -2.14
C GLU A 595 5.49 -20.82 -2.50
N GLY A 596 4.87 -21.35 -3.55
CA GLY A 596 3.71 -20.73 -4.19
C GLY A 596 2.35 -21.25 -3.71
N ASP A 597 2.13 -21.40 -2.41
CA ASP A 597 0.85 -21.91 -1.86
C ASP A 597 -0.39 -21.14 -2.35
N TYR A 598 -0.21 -19.89 -2.79
CA TYR A 598 -1.29 -19.01 -3.26
C TYR A 598 -1.48 -18.97 -4.77
N ILE A 599 -0.64 -19.68 -5.55
CA ILE A 599 -0.70 -19.63 -7.03
C ILE A 599 -1.59 -20.74 -7.58
N GLY A 600 -1.95 -21.72 -6.76
CA GLY A 600 -2.68 -22.93 -7.13
C GLY A 600 -1.81 -24.18 -7.03
N THR A 601 -2.46 -25.33 -6.85
CA THR A 601 -1.79 -26.61 -6.66
C THR A 601 -1.09 -27.06 -7.95
N GLY A 602 0.19 -27.40 -7.85
CA GLY A 602 0.95 -28.03 -8.93
C GLY A 602 1.95 -27.10 -9.62
N HIS A 603 2.00 -25.82 -9.32
CA HIS A 603 3.00 -24.91 -9.87
C HIS A 603 4.20 -24.75 -8.93
N SER A 604 5.40 -24.79 -9.50
CA SER A 604 6.65 -24.46 -8.83
C SER A 604 7.27 -23.24 -9.50
N VAL A 605 7.69 -22.27 -8.69
CA VAL A 605 8.18 -20.99 -9.20
C VAL A 605 9.67 -20.84 -8.90
N LEU A 606 10.44 -20.50 -9.91
CA LEU A 606 11.83 -20.07 -9.77
C LEU A 606 11.92 -18.56 -10.01
N ILE A 607 12.46 -17.85 -9.06
CA ILE A 607 12.63 -16.38 -9.11
C ILE A 607 14.12 -16.07 -9.10
N THR A 608 14.55 -15.05 -9.85
CA THR A 608 15.92 -14.53 -9.77
C THR A 608 16.15 -13.78 -8.48
N ASP A 609 17.34 -13.94 -7.90
CA ASP A 609 17.73 -13.22 -6.70
C ASP A 609 18.10 -11.76 -7.02
N ALA A 610 17.88 -10.87 -6.06
CA ALA A 610 18.21 -9.45 -6.12
C ALA A 610 17.90 -8.81 -7.50
N LEU A 611 18.86 -8.05 -8.03
CA LEU A 611 18.75 -7.35 -9.32
C LEU A 611 19.26 -8.21 -10.49
N LYS A 612 18.91 -9.50 -10.52
CA LYS A 612 19.29 -10.46 -11.57
C LYS A 612 18.12 -10.80 -12.48
N ALA A 613 18.45 -11.24 -13.70
CA ALA A 613 17.45 -11.64 -14.70
C ALA A 613 17.91 -12.85 -15.53
N PHE A 614 16.98 -13.71 -15.93
CA PHE A 614 17.21 -14.80 -16.88
C PHE A 614 17.32 -14.27 -18.33
N SER A 615 18.34 -13.43 -18.56
CA SER A 615 18.65 -12.76 -19.82
C SER A 615 20.11 -13.00 -20.19
N ASP A 616 20.55 -12.51 -21.35
CA ASP A 616 21.94 -12.68 -21.79
C ASP A 616 22.93 -12.14 -20.73
N PRO A 617 24.01 -12.86 -20.41
CA PRO A 617 24.92 -12.48 -19.35
C PRO A 617 25.46 -11.05 -19.51
N GLY A 618 25.42 -10.27 -18.44
CA GLY A 618 25.88 -8.89 -18.39
C GLY A 618 25.02 -7.88 -19.17
N LYS A 619 23.88 -8.32 -19.75
CA LYS A 619 22.93 -7.40 -20.37
C LYS A 619 22.00 -6.83 -19.32
N GLU A 620 21.92 -5.50 -19.27
CA GLU A 620 20.91 -4.81 -18.46
C GLU A 620 19.55 -4.91 -19.15
N VAL A 621 18.52 -5.27 -18.38
CA VAL A 621 17.13 -5.34 -18.84
C VAL A 621 16.22 -4.74 -17.79
N VAL A 622 15.19 -4.01 -18.19
CA VAL A 622 14.09 -3.66 -17.30
C VAL A 622 13.05 -4.75 -17.40
N SER A 623 12.66 -5.32 -16.28
CA SER A 623 11.75 -6.46 -16.25
C SER A 623 11.01 -6.56 -14.92
N HIS A 624 10.12 -7.54 -14.84
CA HIS A 624 9.29 -7.86 -13.68
C HIS A 624 9.27 -9.37 -13.45
N GLY A 625 8.53 -9.85 -12.45
CA GLY A 625 8.38 -11.27 -12.10
C GLY A 625 9.06 -11.66 -10.80
N GLY A 626 9.93 -10.79 -10.26
CA GLY A 626 10.72 -11.02 -9.06
C GLY A 626 10.04 -10.57 -7.77
N VAL A 627 10.90 -10.30 -6.79
CA VAL A 627 10.54 -9.88 -5.44
C VAL A 627 11.16 -8.52 -5.07
N SER A 628 11.64 -7.76 -6.04
CA SER A 628 12.18 -6.42 -5.77
C SER A 628 11.13 -5.49 -5.22
N ILE A 629 11.55 -4.57 -4.35
CA ILE A 629 10.62 -3.62 -3.72
C ILE A 629 9.86 -2.79 -4.77
N GLU A 630 10.49 -2.46 -5.89
CA GLU A 630 9.91 -1.74 -7.03
C GLU A 630 8.88 -2.56 -7.81
N GLU A 631 9.03 -3.90 -7.82
CA GLU A 631 8.08 -4.80 -8.50
C GLU A 631 6.86 -5.09 -7.63
N VAL A 632 7.07 -5.26 -6.32
CA VAL A 632 6.06 -5.77 -5.38
C VAL A 632 5.23 -4.65 -4.79
N ILE A 633 5.81 -3.47 -4.51
CA ILE A 633 5.06 -2.36 -3.92
C ILE A 633 4.73 -1.34 -5.01
N VAL A 634 3.45 -1.26 -5.36
CA VAL A 634 2.95 -0.46 -6.48
C VAL A 634 2.04 0.68 -6.00
N PRO A 635 1.87 1.76 -6.79
CA PRO A 635 1.05 2.88 -6.38
C PRO A 635 -0.43 2.52 -6.31
N PHE A 636 -1.14 3.13 -5.36
CA PHE A 636 -2.60 3.19 -5.28
C PHE A 636 -3.02 4.62 -4.99
N VAL A 637 -3.64 5.26 -5.97
CA VAL A 637 -3.86 6.70 -5.98
C VAL A 637 -5.30 7.04 -6.28
N ARG A 638 -5.91 7.91 -5.47
CA ARG A 638 -7.18 8.55 -5.80
C ARG A 638 -6.91 9.94 -6.37
N VAL A 639 -7.43 10.19 -7.57
CA VAL A 639 -7.32 11.48 -8.26
C VAL A 639 -8.54 12.34 -7.94
N MET A 640 -8.30 13.62 -7.67
CA MET A 640 -9.33 14.61 -7.34
C MET A 640 -9.05 15.91 -8.10
N ARG A 641 -10.08 16.73 -8.30
CA ARG A 641 -9.87 18.11 -8.80
C ARG A 641 -9.28 18.99 -7.70
N VAL A 642 -8.42 19.88 -8.09
CA VAL A 642 -8.06 21.03 -7.24
C VAL A 642 -9.29 21.91 -7.10
N GLN A 643 -9.78 22.11 -5.87
CA GLN A 643 -10.91 23.00 -5.55
C GLN A 643 -10.48 24.46 -5.48
#